data_829da54c797ef4e9bba75a76f61f1faf
#
_entry.id   829da54c797ef4e9bba75a76f61f1faf
#
_cell.length_a   1.000
_cell.length_b   1.000
_cell.length_c   1.000
_cell.angle_alpha   90.00
_cell.angle_beta   90.00
_cell.angle_gamma   90.00
#
_symmetry.space_group_name_H-M   'P 1'
#
loop_
_entity.id
_entity.type
_entity.pdbx_description
1 polymer ?
#
loop_
_entity_poly.entity_id
_entity_poly.type
_entity_poly.pdbx_seq_one_letter_code
_entity_poly.pdbx_strand_id
1 'polypeptide(L)'
;MSGRIWNKRNWQGSVRRVTLAAQNALELIAAGRLSEPYSAGYDVLHSDARYSLRRYQGTLAANKRVSAPLLLIPPLMLTAEIYDISEELSAAGTLVREGVDVWVTDFRAPEAEEDGLARTLDDHVMAVGDAIDRIRELTRRDVHLAGYSQGGMFAYQCAAHRRTKGIASVITFGSPVDIHRTVPNFSDAFAEKVTQTMRTVLGGPLARVEALPGAFTSLGFKMLGMRKELSQFTDFLGKLHDRQALEKREAKRLFLRGDGFVAWPGPAFRTFVDEFIVANRMATGGFVIDGRTVSLADIECPVLCFVGERDEMASPAAVRAIHAAAPNAEISEVPVVAGHFGLVVGSESLRLTWPTVVEWVRWRDGEGAMPAALRKSDGQGETDEDFESIDDDALDFDLAMDVVSQVAKSAWGRTAEFAEHLSDSATNLRHQIPRLSRLRTIEDGTRVSFSLALEEQAEAIPEKTFFLWKGRAFAYSDSNERVDNIVKGLIACGVMPTQRVGVLMQGRPSYLSLVAALNRIGAVAVLMDPKYSDALLADAFEQADVALLIVDPARAQRGREIFPGEVFVLGGGRGARRELPAGVVDMEEIEPDAVKLPAWYQANPGRARDLAMIIISAAGEKARALHITNHRWAFSAYGAGAAATLTAKDTVYCCLPLHHAAGTMVSVGSALVSGARLALAEGFSPETFWQETRRYGATVVFYAGEMCRQLVDAPHDRSETRHPIRLFAGSGMRRDVWRRLSERFGPVGVLEFYASTETHAVLANASGQKAGAVGSPMPGSSRVALARFDTESAELMRGAGGLCIPC
;
A
#
# COMPACT_ATOMS: atom_id res chain seq x y z
N MET A 1 22.90 -12.82 -80.01
CA MET A 1 22.83 -14.08 -79.32
C MET A 1 23.85 -13.99 -78.16
N SER A 2 23.50 -13.52 -77.02
CA SER A 2 24.37 -13.50 -75.84
C SER A 2 23.89 -14.56 -74.89
N GLY A 3 24.66 -15.66 -74.74
CA GLY A 3 24.38 -16.72 -73.79
C GLY A 3 24.63 -16.27 -72.35
N ARG A 4 23.61 -16.30 -71.52
CA ARG A 4 23.72 -16.17 -70.05
C ARG A 4 24.52 -17.38 -69.58
N ILE A 5 25.77 -17.09 -69.10
CA ILE A 5 26.56 -18.09 -68.32
C ILE A 5 25.91 -18.17 -66.99
N TRP A 6 25.20 -19.29 -66.72
CA TRP A 6 24.71 -19.63 -65.40
C TRP A 6 25.88 -19.94 -64.48
N ASN A 7 26.10 -19.17 -63.45
CA ASN A 7 27.23 -19.25 -62.52
C ASN A 7 27.03 -20.46 -61.59
N LYS A 8 27.74 -21.57 -61.88
CA LYS A 8 27.72 -22.83 -61.08
C LYS A 8 28.00 -22.64 -59.60
N ARG A 9 28.71 -21.56 -59.21
CA ARG A 9 28.98 -21.22 -57.81
C ARG A 9 27.70 -20.80 -57.03
N ASN A 10 26.80 -20.11 -57.69
CA ASN A 10 25.54 -19.70 -57.04
C ASN A 10 24.59 -20.86 -56.85
N TRP A 11 24.60 -21.86 -57.71
CA TRP A 11 23.73 -23.03 -57.59
C TRP A 11 24.16 -23.97 -56.45
N GLN A 12 25.46 -24.21 -56.31
CA GLN A 12 26.01 -25.02 -55.21
C GLN A 12 25.77 -24.36 -53.83
N GLY A 13 25.85 -23.04 -53.74
CA GLY A 13 25.53 -22.27 -52.52
C GLY A 13 24.04 -22.35 -52.16
N SER A 14 23.14 -22.31 -53.16
CA SER A 14 21.69 -22.43 -52.92
C SER A 14 21.29 -23.84 -52.53
N VAL A 15 21.86 -24.91 -53.12
CA VAL A 15 21.59 -26.30 -52.74
C VAL A 15 22.09 -26.56 -51.34
N ARG A 16 23.27 -26.11 -50.98
CA ARG A 16 23.81 -26.24 -49.63
C ARG A 16 22.93 -25.53 -48.58
N ARG A 17 22.40 -24.35 -48.85
CA ARG A 17 21.46 -23.63 -47.95
C ARG A 17 20.18 -24.42 -47.76
N VAL A 18 19.59 -24.97 -48.82
CA VAL A 18 18.35 -25.77 -48.74
C VAL A 18 18.59 -27.06 -47.94
N THR A 19 19.74 -27.72 -48.11
CA THR A 19 20.07 -28.93 -47.36
C THR A 19 20.25 -28.65 -45.89
N LEU A 20 20.96 -27.57 -45.51
CA LEU A 20 21.14 -27.15 -44.14
C LEU A 20 19.84 -26.72 -43.50
N ALA A 21 18.97 -25.98 -44.20
CA ALA A 21 17.66 -25.61 -43.75
C ALA A 21 16.76 -26.84 -43.45
N ALA A 22 16.80 -27.83 -44.36
CA ALA A 22 16.05 -29.07 -44.16
C ALA A 22 16.57 -29.91 -42.97
N GLN A 23 17.89 -29.99 -42.77
CA GLN A 23 18.50 -30.66 -41.62
C GLN A 23 18.12 -29.95 -40.30
N ASN A 24 18.27 -28.65 -40.23
CA ASN A 24 17.89 -27.86 -39.03
C ASN A 24 16.38 -27.94 -38.73
N ALA A 25 15.54 -27.97 -39.77
CA ALA A 25 14.09 -28.15 -39.57
C ALA A 25 13.73 -29.54 -39.07
N LEU A 26 14.38 -30.59 -39.59
CA LEU A 26 14.19 -31.98 -39.13
C LEU A 26 14.63 -32.17 -37.66
N GLU A 27 15.76 -31.57 -37.28
CA GLU A 27 16.28 -31.61 -35.91
C GLU A 27 15.35 -30.87 -34.92
N LEU A 28 14.84 -29.70 -35.31
CA LEU A 28 13.82 -28.95 -34.56
C LEU A 28 12.51 -29.73 -34.40
N ILE A 29 12.07 -30.47 -35.43
CA ILE A 29 10.85 -31.30 -35.35
C ILE A 29 11.08 -32.55 -34.50
N ALA A 30 12.25 -33.17 -34.58
CA ALA A 30 12.54 -34.42 -33.88
C ALA A 30 12.94 -34.22 -32.44
N ALA A 31 13.73 -33.20 -32.12
CA ALA A 31 14.29 -32.97 -30.79
C ALA A 31 13.66 -31.79 -30.04
N GLY A 32 12.85 -30.97 -30.72
CA GLY A 32 12.24 -29.76 -30.13
C GLY A 32 13.20 -28.60 -29.88
N ARG A 33 14.51 -28.83 -29.95
CA ARG A 33 15.59 -27.86 -29.73
C ARG A 33 16.84 -28.19 -30.55
N LEU A 34 17.64 -27.15 -30.82
CA LEU A 34 18.92 -27.29 -31.54
C LEU A 34 20.12 -27.22 -30.62
N SER A 35 19.95 -26.63 -29.44
CA SER A 35 21.01 -26.44 -28.45
C SER A 35 20.62 -26.99 -27.07
N GLU A 36 21.62 -27.40 -26.30
CA GLU A 36 21.43 -27.80 -24.90
C GLU A 36 21.16 -26.57 -24.04
N PRO A 37 20.41 -26.72 -22.91
CA PRO A 37 20.22 -25.64 -21.94
C PRO A 37 21.58 -25.13 -21.44
N TYR A 38 21.76 -23.81 -21.45
CA TYR A 38 22.98 -23.19 -20.97
C TYR A 38 22.87 -22.89 -19.48
N SER A 39 23.99 -22.97 -18.78
CA SER A 39 24.18 -22.45 -17.45
C SER A 39 25.64 -21.99 -17.27
N ALA A 40 25.83 -20.80 -16.73
CA ALA A 40 27.16 -20.29 -16.40
C ALA A 40 27.84 -21.03 -15.22
N GLY A 41 27.10 -21.97 -14.61
CA GLY A 41 27.57 -22.75 -13.46
C GLY A 41 27.40 -22.00 -12.14
N TYR A 42 26.72 -22.65 -11.20
CA TYR A 42 26.50 -22.11 -9.86
C TYR A 42 26.43 -23.22 -8.82
N ASP A 43 26.69 -22.84 -7.57
CA ASP A 43 26.44 -23.68 -6.39
C ASP A 43 25.16 -23.24 -5.71
N VAL A 44 24.36 -24.16 -5.24
CA VAL A 44 23.21 -23.89 -4.37
C VAL A 44 23.69 -23.95 -2.93
N LEU A 45 23.79 -22.79 -2.29
CA LEU A 45 24.31 -22.66 -0.93
C LEU A 45 23.20 -22.74 0.14
N HIS A 46 21.95 -22.54 -0.24
CA HIS A 46 20.78 -22.72 0.60
C HIS A 46 19.57 -23.10 -0.23
N SER A 47 18.69 -23.91 0.37
CA SER A 47 17.38 -24.24 -0.20
C SER A 47 16.39 -24.54 0.93
N ASP A 48 15.26 -23.85 0.93
CA ASP A 48 14.13 -24.11 1.84
C ASP A 48 12.80 -24.11 1.04
N ALA A 49 11.67 -24.16 1.71
CA ALA A 49 10.36 -24.16 1.05
C ALA A 49 10.05 -22.88 0.25
N ARG A 50 10.74 -21.76 0.47
CA ARG A 50 10.45 -20.46 -0.15
C ARG A 50 11.33 -20.17 -1.36
N TYR A 51 12.65 -20.52 -1.28
CA TYR A 51 13.62 -20.20 -2.32
C TYR A 51 14.86 -21.07 -2.22
N SER A 52 15.67 -21.04 -3.30
CA SER A 52 17.06 -21.49 -3.29
C SER A 52 18.00 -20.31 -3.53
N LEU A 53 19.16 -20.30 -2.86
CA LEU A 53 20.18 -19.27 -3.02
C LEU A 53 21.32 -19.84 -3.87
N ARG A 54 21.44 -19.31 -5.09
CA ARG A 54 22.49 -19.69 -6.03
C ARG A 54 23.65 -18.71 -5.94
N ARG A 55 24.89 -19.20 -5.95
CA ARG A 55 26.11 -18.40 -6.13
C ARG A 55 26.79 -18.81 -7.41
N TYR A 56 26.93 -17.88 -8.34
CA TYR A 56 27.58 -18.15 -9.60
C TYR A 56 29.10 -18.17 -9.44
N GLN A 57 29.73 -19.20 -10.04
CA GLN A 57 31.16 -19.38 -10.05
C GLN A 57 31.71 -19.05 -11.45
N GLY A 58 32.89 -18.44 -11.48
CA GLY A 58 33.61 -18.19 -12.71
C GLY A 58 35.12 -18.24 -12.49
N THR A 59 35.85 -18.62 -13.52
CA THR A 59 37.31 -18.48 -13.55
C THR A 59 37.66 -16.99 -13.59
N LEU A 60 37.84 -16.39 -12.42
CA LEU A 60 38.42 -15.05 -12.30
C LEU A 60 39.83 -15.07 -12.88
N ALA A 61 40.15 -14.13 -13.76
CA ALA A 61 41.52 -13.86 -14.09
C ALA A 61 42.29 -13.55 -12.80
N ALA A 62 43.49 -14.15 -12.64
CA ALA A 62 44.26 -14.17 -11.40
C ALA A 62 44.52 -12.81 -10.72
N ASN A 63 44.16 -11.71 -11.36
CA ASN A 63 44.40 -10.35 -10.90
C ASN A 63 43.12 -9.54 -10.60
N LYS A 64 41.91 -10.11 -10.73
CA LYS A 64 40.67 -9.39 -10.44
C LYS A 64 40.22 -9.65 -8.99
N ARG A 65 40.06 -8.57 -8.22
CA ARG A 65 39.51 -8.61 -6.87
C ARG A 65 38.00 -8.82 -6.93
N VAL A 66 37.47 -9.68 -6.08
CA VAL A 66 36.01 -9.90 -6.00
C VAL A 66 35.36 -8.69 -5.33
N SER A 67 34.36 -8.10 -5.97
CA SER A 67 33.58 -6.97 -5.44
C SER A 67 32.71 -7.38 -4.24
N ALA A 68 31.97 -6.42 -3.67
CA ALA A 68 30.86 -6.74 -2.78
C ALA A 68 29.81 -7.63 -3.47
N PRO A 69 29.06 -8.44 -2.69
CA PRO A 69 28.07 -9.33 -3.24
C PRO A 69 26.92 -8.58 -3.90
N LEU A 70 26.50 -9.06 -5.07
CA LEU A 70 25.34 -8.60 -5.84
C LEU A 70 24.30 -9.70 -5.87
N LEU A 71 23.14 -9.46 -5.29
CA LEU A 71 21.99 -10.36 -5.30
C LEU A 71 21.00 -9.97 -6.42
N LEU A 72 20.86 -10.84 -7.42
CA LEU A 72 19.88 -10.71 -8.50
C LEU A 72 18.53 -11.30 -8.05
N ILE A 73 17.45 -10.56 -8.27
CA ILE A 73 16.11 -10.90 -7.81
C ILE A 73 15.18 -10.95 -9.04
N PRO A 74 14.71 -12.14 -9.45
CA PRO A 74 13.79 -12.28 -10.58
C PRO A 74 12.36 -11.85 -10.20
N PRO A 75 11.50 -11.52 -11.19
CA PRO A 75 10.08 -11.37 -10.97
C PRO A 75 9.43 -12.73 -10.68
N LEU A 76 8.28 -12.71 -9.99
CA LEU A 76 7.59 -13.89 -9.48
C LEU A 76 7.14 -14.86 -10.56
N MET A 77 6.79 -14.35 -11.74
CA MET A 77 6.27 -15.13 -12.86
C MET A 77 7.36 -15.69 -13.80
N LEU A 78 8.62 -15.39 -13.53
CA LEU A 78 9.76 -15.84 -14.34
C LEU A 78 10.71 -16.65 -13.50
N THR A 79 11.36 -17.63 -14.15
CA THR A 79 12.43 -18.38 -13.52
C THR A 79 13.71 -17.55 -13.38
N ALA A 80 14.60 -17.97 -12.47
CA ALA A 80 15.89 -17.32 -12.24
C ALA A 80 16.79 -17.31 -13.49
N GLU A 81 16.52 -18.18 -14.45
CA GLU A 81 17.19 -18.28 -15.75
C GLU A 81 17.05 -17.03 -16.61
N ILE A 82 16.17 -16.06 -16.25
CA ILE A 82 16.14 -14.73 -16.88
C ILE A 82 17.52 -14.04 -16.87
N TYR A 83 18.35 -14.33 -15.90
CA TYR A 83 19.70 -13.82 -15.77
C TYR A 83 20.78 -14.71 -16.39
N ASP A 84 20.38 -15.87 -16.96
CA ASP A 84 21.33 -16.88 -17.48
C ASP A 84 20.75 -17.71 -18.64
N ILE A 85 20.23 -17.02 -19.67
CA ILE A 85 19.46 -17.64 -20.78
C ILE A 85 20.38 -18.40 -21.74
N SER A 86 21.56 -17.85 -22.12
CA SER A 86 22.54 -18.44 -23.01
C SER A 86 23.92 -17.84 -22.75
N GLU A 87 25.00 -18.45 -23.27
CA GLU A 87 26.36 -17.93 -23.07
C GLU A 87 26.51 -16.46 -23.47
N GLU A 88 25.87 -16.05 -24.55
CA GLU A 88 25.92 -14.67 -25.04
C GLU A 88 24.95 -13.74 -24.27
N LEU A 89 23.86 -14.27 -23.72
CA LEU A 89 22.81 -13.52 -23.02
C LEU A 89 22.81 -13.81 -21.51
N SER A 90 23.91 -14.30 -20.96
CA SER A 90 24.07 -14.52 -19.53
C SER A 90 24.53 -13.23 -18.84
N ALA A 91 23.62 -12.60 -18.12
CA ALA A 91 23.96 -11.49 -17.22
C ALA A 91 24.85 -11.98 -16.07
N ALA A 92 24.50 -13.10 -15.45
CA ALA A 92 25.27 -13.68 -14.36
C ALA A 92 26.70 -14.02 -14.81
N GLY A 93 26.86 -14.69 -15.94
CA GLY A 93 28.16 -15.01 -16.52
C GLY A 93 28.96 -13.77 -16.89
N THR A 94 28.32 -12.72 -17.41
CA THR A 94 28.98 -11.45 -17.73
C THR A 94 29.50 -10.75 -16.47
N LEU A 95 28.69 -10.63 -15.44
CA LEU A 95 29.02 -10.02 -14.17
C LEU A 95 30.18 -10.76 -13.46
N VAL A 96 30.14 -12.09 -13.45
CA VAL A 96 31.20 -12.91 -12.88
C VAL A 96 32.53 -12.73 -13.62
N ARG A 97 32.50 -12.70 -14.97
CA ARG A 97 33.71 -12.42 -15.78
C ARG A 97 34.33 -11.05 -15.45
N GLU A 98 33.47 -10.09 -15.10
CA GLU A 98 33.91 -8.77 -14.65
C GLU A 98 34.34 -8.72 -13.17
N GLY A 99 34.27 -9.82 -12.44
CA GLY A 99 34.74 -9.93 -11.06
C GLY A 99 33.70 -9.50 -10.01
N VAL A 100 32.43 -9.54 -10.34
CA VAL A 100 31.33 -9.32 -9.40
C VAL A 100 31.02 -10.64 -8.69
N ASP A 101 30.81 -10.63 -7.36
CA ASP A 101 30.34 -11.79 -6.58
C ASP A 101 28.82 -11.92 -6.75
N VAL A 102 28.39 -12.74 -7.71
CA VAL A 102 27.00 -12.83 -8.17
C VAL A 102 26.23 -13.90 -7.43
N TRP A 103 25.11 -13.50 -6.87
CA TRP A 103 24.12 -14.33 -6.21
C TRP A 103 22.77 -14.18 -6.86
N VAL A 104 21.94 -15.21 -6.84
CA VAL A 104 20.58 -15.18 -7.38
C VAL A 104 19.60 -15.81 -6.39
N THR A 105 18.53 -15.14 -6.09
CA THR A 105 17.37 -15.71 -5.38
C THR A 105 16.53 -16.46 -6.40
N ASP A 106 16.46 -17.77 -6.30
CA ASP A 106 15.61 -18.60 -7.15
C ASP A 106 14.35 -18.99 -6.39
N PHE A 107 13.22 -18.39 -6.72
CA PHE A 107 11.94 -18.71 -6.10
C PHE A 107 11.37 -20.07 -6.53
N ARG A 108 11.98 -20.72 -7.52
CA ARG A 108 11.56 -21.97 -8.15
C ARG A 108 10.14 -21.88 -8.75
N ALA A 109 9.68 -22.95 -9.35
CA ALA A 109 8.33 -23.02 -9.90
C ALA A 109 7.33 -23.38 -8.78
N PRO A 110 6.41 -22.49 -8.38
CA PRO A 110 5.47 -22.75 -7.29
C PRO A 110 4.62 -23.99 -7.49
N GLU A 111 4.27 -24.30 -8.74
CA GLU A 111 3.49 -25.51 -9.12
C GLU A 111 4.25 -26.83 -8.91
N ALA A 112 5.57 -26.79 -8.77
CA ALA A 112 6.41 -27.95 -8.54
C ALA A 112 6.76 -28.18 -7.06
N GLU A 113 6.37 -27.25 -6.18
CA GLU A 113 6.71 -27.26 -4.76
C GLU A 113 5.48 -27.57 -3.91
N GLU A 114 5.68 -28.30 -2.80
CA GLU A 114 4.64 -28.50 -1.79
C GLU A 114 4.28 -27.13 -1.19
N ASP A 115 2.97 -26.82 -1.13
CA ASP A 115 2.43 -25.52 -0.70
C ASP A 115 2.95 -24.30 -1.49
N GLY A 116 3.65 -24.49 -2.60
CA GLY A 116 4.19 -23.40 -3.39
C GLY A 116 3.14 -22.43 -3.92
N LEU A 117 1.95 -22.94 -4.24
CA LEU A 117 0.82 -22.14 -4.72
C LEU A 117 0.13 -21.31 -3.60
N ALA A 118 0.38 -21.64 -2.34
CA ALA A 118 -0.11 -20.90 -1.19
C ALA A 118 0.81 -19.74 -0.77
N ARG A 119 2.00 -19.60 -1.39
CA ARG A 119 2.96 -18.54 -1.08
C ARG A 119 2.33 -17.15 -1.22
N THR A 120 2.60 -16.32 -0.24
CA THR A 120 2.18 -14.92 -0.21
C THR A 120 3.25 -14.01 -0.83
N LEU A 121 2.89 -12.74 -1.03
CA LEU A 121 3.87 -11.73 -1.45
C LEU A 121 4.95 -11.51 -0.37
N ASP A 122 4.54 -11.55 0.90
CA ASP A 122 5.43 -11.40 2.06
C ASP A 122 6.51 -12.49 2.06
N ASP A 123 6.16 -13.74 1.74
CA ASP A 123 7.11 -14.84 1.69
C ASP A 123 8.27 -14.57 0.72
N HIS A 124 7.99 -13.91 -0.40
CA HIS A 124 9.01 -13.57 -1.39
C HIS A 124 9.91 -12.42 -0.91
N VAL A 125 9.34 -11.38 -0.29
CA VAL A 125 10.12 -10.29 0.28
C VAL A 125 10.98 -10.77 1.45
N MET A 126 10.41 -11.63 2.31
CA MET A 126 11.14 -12.22 3.44
C MET A 126 12.22 -13.18 2.98
N ALA A 127 12.03 -13.91 1.86
CA ALA A 127 13.07 -14.73 1.25
C ALA A 127 14.27 -13.91 0.77
N VAL A 128 14.02 -12.72 0.17
CA VAL A 128 15.10 -11.78 -0.18
C VAL A 128 15.83 -11.32 1.08
N GLY A 129 15.10 -11.03 2.17
CA GLY A 129 15.69 -10.65 3.45
C GLY A 129 16.59 -11.74 4.06
N ASP A 130 16.13 -12.98 4.03
CA ASP A 130 16.92 -14.15 4.49
C ASP A 130 18.17 -14.37 3.62
N ALA A 131 18.04 -14.24 2.29
CA ALA A 131 19.17 -14.31 1.37
C ALA A 131 20.25 -13.25 1.69
N ILE A 132 19.86 -12.02 1.99
CA ILE A 132 20.79 -10.95 2.42
C ILE A 132 21.56 -11.40 3.68
N ASP A 133 20.86 -11.89 4.70
CA ASP A 133 21.50 -12.27 5.96
C ASP A 133 22.50 -13.43 5.76
N ARG A 134 22.16 -14.44 4.96
CA ARG A 134 23.05 -15.55 4.60
C ARG A 134 24.28 -15.11 3.82
N ILE A 135 24.08 -14.26 2.82
CA ILE A 135 25.21 -13.69 2.05
C ILE A 135 26.15 -12.90 2.98
N ARG A 136 25.59 -12.09 3.88
CA ARG A 136 26.39 -11.32 4.86
C ARG A 136 27.14 -12.21 5.86
N GLU A 137 26.53 -13.30 6.29
CA GLU A 137 27.20 -14.29 7.14
C GLU A 137 28.44 -14.88 6.45
N LEU A 138 28.32 -15.20 5.14
CA LEU A 138 29.39 -15.79 4.35
C LEU A 138 30.46 -14.77 3.92
N THR A 139 30.06 -13.56 3.53
CA THR A 139 30.96 -12.57 2.90
C THR A 139 31.46 -11.50 3.87
N ARG A 140 30.75 -11.29 4.99
CA ARG A 140 30.96 -10.19 5.95
C ARG A 140 30.84 -8.80 5.33
N ARG A 141 30.08 -8.67 4.26
CA ARG A 141 29.87 -7.41 3.51
C ARG A 141 28.37 -7.16 3.33
N ASP A 142 27.99 -5.89 3.20
CA ASP A 142 26.63 -5.51 2.81
C ASP A 142 26.39 -5.85 1.34
N VAL A 143 25.12 -6.10 0.99
CA VAL A 143 24.70 -6.69 -0.28
C VAL A 143 24.12 -5.62 -1.20
N HIS A 144 24.57 -5.57 -2.46
CA HIS A 144 23.88 -4.84 -3.50
C HIS A 144 22.69 -5.67 -3.99
N LEU A 145 21.50 -5.11 -3.99
CA LEU A 145 20.30 -5.77 -4.54
C LEU A 145 20.10 -5.32 -5.98
N ALA A 146 19.79 -6.26 -6.88
CA ALA A 146 19.50 -5.94 -8.27
C ALA A 146 18.25 -6.69 -8.74
N GLY A 147 17.14 -6.00 -8.94
CA GLY A 147 15.87 -6.61 -9.27
C GLY A 147 15.28 -6.15 -10.59
N TYR A 148 14.74 -7.10 -11.37
CA TYR A 148 14.09 -6.83 -12.63
C TYR A 148 12.57 -6.79 -12.43
N SER A 149 11.92 -5.73 -12.95
CA SER A 149 10.46 -5.61 -12.94
C SER A 149 9.91 -5.77 -11.51
N GLN A 150 9.05 -6.75 -11.28
CA GLN A 150 8.53 -7.09 -9.93
C GLN A 150 9.65 -7.51 -8.97
N GLY A 151 10.74 -8.13 -9.43
CA GLY A 151 11.91 -8.42 -8.60
C GLY A 151 12.55 -7.16 -8.02
N GLY A 152 12.53 -6.04 -8.76
CA GLY A 152 12.95 -4.75 -8.25
C GLY A 152 11.94 -4.14 -7.26
N MET A 153 10.64 -4.43 -7.41
CA MET A 153 9.67 -4.08 -6.38
C MET A 153 9.97 -4.84 -5.08
N PHE A 154 10.34 -6.13 -5.13
CA PHE A 154 10.78 -6.90 -3.95
C PHE A 154 12.06 -6.32 -3.34
N ALA A 155 13.01 -5.88 -4.17
CA ALA A 155 14.22 -5.22 -3.69
C ALA A 155 13.89 -3.93 -2.92
N TYR A 156 13.01 -3.08 -3.45
CA TYR A 156 12.52 -1.89 -2.77
C TYR A 156 11.78 -2.21 -1.46
N GLN A 157 10.88 -3.17 -1.50
CA GLN A 157 10.08 -3.58 -0.34
C GLN A 157 10.96 -4.16 0.76
N CYS A 158 11.93 -5.01 0.41
CA CYS A 158 12.88 -5.57 1.35
C CYS A 158 13.80 -4.50 1.93
N ALA A 159 14.30 -3.56 1.12
CA ALA A 159 15.13 -2.46 1.58
C ALA A 159 14.38 -1.55 2.57
N ALA A 160 13.13 -1.22 2.26
CA ALA A 160 12.27 -0.43 3.13
C ALA A 160 11.93 -1.17 4.44
N HIS A 161 11.54 -2.47 4.36
CA HIS A 161 11.25 -3.29 5.54
C HIS A 161 12.44 -3.43 6.49
N ARG A 162 13.66 -3.59 5.94
CA ARG A 162 14.91 -3.69 6.69
C ARG A 162 15.46 -2.33 7.13
N ARG A 163 14.87 -1.22 6.66
CA ARG A 163 15.44 0.14 6.81
C ARG A 163 16.89 0.15 6.37
N THR A 164 17.12 -0.38 5.18
CA THR A 164 18.43 -0.53 4.51
C THR A 164 19.52 -1.33 5.25
N LYS A 165 19.19 -1.93 6.40
CA LYS A 165 20.17 -2.67 7.19
C LYS A 165 20.71 -3.86 6.41
N GLY A 166 22.03 -3.89 6.19
CA GLY A 166 22.73 -4.94 5.48
C GLY A 166 22.68 -4.80 3.95
N ILE A 167 22.27 -3.62 3.45
CA ILE A 167 22.11 -3.33 2.03
C ILE A 167 23.04 -2.20 1.64
N ALA A 168 23.93 -2.45 0.67
CA ALA A 168 24.88 -1.46 0.16
C ALA A 168 24.21 -0.50 -0.84
N SER A 169 23.37 -1.02 -1.74
CA SER A 169 22.53 -0.22 -2.66
C SER A 169 21.38 -1.07 -3.24
N VAL A 170 20.40 -0.41 -3.83
CA VAL A 170 19.32 -1.05 -4.60
C VAL A 170 19.45 -0.66 -6.07
N ILE A 171 19.46 -1.65 -6.95
CA ILE A 171 19.53 -1.48 -8.41
C ILE A 171 18.24 -2.07 -8.99
N THR A 172 17.57 -1.35 -9.87
CA THR A 172 16.31 -1.82 -10.46
C THR A 172 16.27 -1.63 -11.97
N PHE A 173 15.62 -2.58 -12.66
CA PHE A 173 15.48 -2.57 -14.11
C PHE A 173 13.99 -2.54 -14.45
N GLY A 174 13.47 -1.41 -14.91
CA GLY A 174 12.07 -1.25 -15.30
C GLY A 174 11.09 -1.63 -14.18
N SER A 175 11.36 -1.24 -12.94
CA SER A 175 10.53 -1.58 -11.78
C SER A 175 9.58 -0.44 -11.47
N PRO A 176 8.26 -0.61 -11.68
CA PRO A 176 7.30 0.47 -11.49
C PRO A 176 7.10 0.74 -9.99
N VAL A 177 7.01 2.03 -9.65
CA VAL A 177 6.67 2.50 -8.30
C VAL A 177 5.26 3.09 -8.29
N ASP A 178 4.90 3.85 -9.32
CA ASP A 178 3.55 4.38 -9.50
C ASP A 178 2.90 3.72 -10.73
N ILE A 179 2.24 2.58 -10.51
CA ILE A 179 1.63 1.80 -11.59
C ILE A 179 0.53 2.59 -12.31
N HIS A 180 -0.13 3.52 -11.63
CA HIS A 180 -1.17 4.36 -12.24
C HIS A 180 -0.63 5.25 -13.36
N ARG A 181 0.68 5.57 -13.37
CA ARG A 181 1.33 6.33 -14.45
C ARG A 181 1.68 5.48 -15.69
N THR A 182 1.55 4.17 -15.61
CA THR A 182 1.76 3.28 -16.77
C THR A 182 0.59 3.35 -17.74
N VAL A 183 -0.63 3.55 -17.24
CA VAL A 183 -1.84 3.62 -18.07
C VAL A 183 -2.29 5.08 -18.16
N PRO A 184 -2.25 5.72 -19.33
CA PRO A 184 -2.81 7.05 -19.49
C PRO A 184 -4.29 7.06 -19.11
N ASN A 185 -4.70 8.04 -18.28
CA ASN A 185 -6.07 8.17 -17.77
C ASN A 185 -6.52 6.99 -16.88
N PHE A 186 -5.62 6.47 -16.05
CA PHE A 186 -5.97 5.48 -15.04
C PHE A 186 -6.92 6.13 -14.01
N SER A 187 -8.22 5.99 -14.25
CA SER A 187 -9.26 6.50 -13.33
C SER A 187 -9.59 5.45 -12.28
N ASP A 188 -10.11 5.88 -11.12
CA ASP A 188 -10.64 4.99 -10.09
C ASP A 188 -11.72 4.05 -10.62
N ALA A 189 -12.53 4.52 -11.59
CA ALA A 189 -13.50 3.70 -12.28
C ALA A 189 -12.86 2.60 -13.15
N PHE A 190 -11.72 2.86 -13.77
CA PHE A 190 -10.97 1.85 -14.51
C PHE A 190 -10.35 0.82 -13.56
N ALA A 191 -9.74 1.25 -12.46
CA ALA A 191 -9.20 0.37 -11.42
C ALA A 191 -10.31 -0.53 -10.83
N GLU A 192 -11.48 0.02 -10.58
CA GLU A 192 -12.65 -0.73 -10.09
C GLU A 192 -13.17 -1.72 -11.14
N LYS A 193 -13.22 -1.33 -12.41
CA LYS A 193 -13.65 -2.20 -13.52
C LYS A 193 -12.65 -3.34 -13.75
N VAL A 194 -11.34 -3.06 -13.69
CA VAL A 194 -10.28 -4.10 -13.72
C VAL A 194 -10.44 -5.04 -12.54
N THR A 195 -10.62 -4.51 -11.34
CA THR A 195 -10.84 -5.28 -10.11
C THR A 195 -12.13 -6.11 -10.19
N GLN A 196 -13.22 -5.54 -10.70
CA GLN A 196 -14.50 -6.23 -10.84
C GLN A 196 -14.46 -7.28 -11.95
N THR A 197 -13.78 -7.00 -13.06
CA THR A 197 -13.52 -7.98 -14.13
C THR A 197 -12.64 -9.11 -13.61
N MET A 198 -11.57 -8.79 -12.90
CA MET A 198 -10.73 -9.78 -12.25
C MET A 198 -11.49 -10.56 -11.16
N ARG A 199 -12.29 -9.92 -10.32
CA ARG A 199 -13.17 -10.60 -9.36
C ARG A 199 -14.22 -11.47 -10.04
N THR A 200 -14.75 -11.07 -11.18
CA THR A 200 -15.75 -11.86 -11.94
C THR A 200 -15.07 -13.03 -12.65
N VAL A 201 -13.89 -12.80 -13.21
CA VAL A 201 -13.08 -13.83 -13.87
C VAL A 201 -12.44 -14.76 -12.83
N LEU A 202 -11.94 -14.23 -11.71
CA LEU A 202 -11.29 -14.98 -10.64
C LEU A 202 -12.24 -15.37 -9.51
N GLY A 203 -13.37 -14.67 -9.34
CA GLY A 203 -14.38 -14.87 -8.28
C GLY A 203 -15.54 -15.82 -8.65
N GLY A 204 -15.57 -16.32 -9.91
CA GLY A 204 -16.42 -17.41 -10.35
C GLY A 204 -15.84 -18.78 -9.96
N PRO A 205 -15.94 -19.81 -10.81
CA PRO A 205 -15.31 -21.10 -10.60
C PRO A 205 -13.79 -21.03 -10.40
N LEU A 206 -13.15 -19.94 -10.85
CA LEU A 206 -11.72 -19.62 -10.71
C LEU A 206 -11.34 -19.04 -9.33
N ALA A 207 -12.29 -18.64 -8.47
CA ALA A 207 -11.99 -18.25 -7.08
C ALA A 207 -11.43 -19.41 -6.24
N ARG A 208 -11.61 -20.64 -6.75
CA ARG A 208 -11.01 -21.87 -6.22
C ARG A 208 -9.72 -22.25 -6.92
N VAL A 209 -9.26 -21.45 -7.89
CA VAL A 209 -7.98 -21.70 -8.58
C VAL A 209 -6.87 -21.24 -7.66
N GLU A 210 -6.12 -22.21 -7.17
CA GLU A 210 -4.99 -22.01 -6.26
C GLU A 210 -3.85 -21.22 -6.90
N ALA A 211 -3.82 -21.10 -8.25
CA ALA A 211 -2.82 -20.33 -9.00
C ALA A 211 -3.29 -19.94 -10.40
N LEU A 212 -2.72 -18.87 -10.96
CA LEU A 212 -2.76 -18.60 -12.40
C LEU A 212 -1.68 -19.47 -13.09
N PRO A 213 -2.04 -20.49 -13.90
CA PRO A 213 -1.06 -21.31 -14.58
C PRO A 213 -0.14 -20.44 -15.46
N GLY A 214 1.16 -20.76 -15.50
CA GLY A 214 2.15 -20.05 -16.32
C GLY A 214 1.77 -20.01 -17.81
N ALA A 215 1.00 -20.99 -18.29
CA ALA A 215 0.40 -20.97 -19.63
C ALA A 215 -0.61 -19.83 -19.85
N PHE A 216 -1.35 -19.40 -18.83
CA PHE A 216 -2.29 -18.26 -18.92
C PHE A 216 -1.58 -16.92 -18.87
N THR A 217 -0.54 -16.79 -18.05
CA THR A 217 0.36 -15.62 -18.08
C THR A 217 1.06 -15.51 -19.43
N SER A 218 1.60 -16.62 -19.93
CA SER A 218 2.17 -16.72 -21.29
C SER A 218 1.14 -16.42 -22.39
N LEU A 219 -0.12 -16.86 -22.25
CA LEU A 219 -1.20 -16.61 -23.23
C LEU A 219 -1.65 -15.15 -23.21
N GLY A 220 -1.77 -14.55 -22.04
CA GLY A 220 -2.01 -13.10 -21.87
C GLY A 220 -0.92 -12.30 -22.60
N PHE A 221 0.33 -12.66 -22.42
CA PHE A 221 1.46 -12.09 -23.14
C PHE A 221 1.45 -12.41 -24.66
N LYS A 222 0.96 -13.57 -25.10
CA LYS A 222 0.86 -13.95 -26.52
C LYS A 222 -0.29 -13.27 -27.26
N MET A 223 -1.44 -13.07 -26.62
CA MET A 223 -2.58 -12.35 -27.24
C MET A 223 -2.22 -10.90 -27.61
N LEU A 224 -1.19 -10.39 -27.02
CA LEU A 224 -0.70 -9.04 -27.14
C LEU A 224 0.32 -8.89 -28.31
N GLY A 225 0.83 -9.99 -28.89
CA GLY A 225 1.88 -9.98 -29.95
C GLY A 225 1.51 -10.52 -31.33
N MET A 226 0.24 -10.79 -31.63
CA MET A 226 -0.15 -11.54 -32.86
C MET A 226 0.27 -10.93 -34.21
N ARG A 227 0.45 -9.63 -34.37
CA ARG A 227 0.84 -9.01 -35.63
C ARG A 227 2.32 -9.17 -35.99
N LYS A 228 3.20 -9.35 -34.99
CA LYS A 228 4.65 -9.57 -35.21
C LYS A 228 5.03 -11.04 -35.40
N GLU A 229 4.23 -11.99 -34.96
CA GLU A 229 4.50 -13.41 -35.23
C GLU A 229 4.63 -13.74 -36.73
N LEU A 230 3.89 -13.02 -37.60
CA LEU A 230 4.01 -13.23 -39.05
C LEU A 230 5.34 -12.73 -39.63
N SER A 231 5.86 -11.59 -39.19
CA SER A 231 7.14 -11.08 -39.68
C SER A 231 8.33 -11.87 -39.17
N GLN A 232 8.23 -12.34 -37.91
CA GLN A 232 9.24 -13.20 -37.30
C GLN A 232 9.26 -14.59 -37.87
N PHE A 233 8.13 -15.11 -38.34
CA PHE A 233 8.05 -16.41 -39.02
C PHE A 233 8.73 -16.36 -40.42
N THR A 234 8.55 -15.27 -41.11
CA THR A 234 9.24 -15.07 -42.43
C THR A 234 10.75 -14.90 -42.28
N ASP A 235 11.20 -14.18 -41.23
CA ASP A 235 12.64 -14.00 -40.95
C ASP A 235 13.26 -15.31 -40.42
N PHE A 236 12.53 -16.10 -39.60
CA PHE A 236 12.92 -17.43 -39.17
C PHE A 236 13.11 -18.37 -40.36
N LEU A 237 12.14 -18.40 -41.27
CA LEU A 237 12.27 -19.20 -42.51
C LEU A 237 13.47 -18.77 -43.38
N GLY A 238 13.73 -17.48 -43.44
CA GLY A 238 14.88 -16.92 -44.15
C GLY A 238 16.24 -17.34 -43.57
N LYS A 239 16.32 -17.59 -42.25
CA LYS A 239 17.54 -17.96 -41.53
C LYS A 239 17.66 -19.46 -41.21
N LEU A 240 16.72 -20.29 -41.63
CA LEU A 240 16.70 -21.73 -41.36
C LEU A 240 18.00 -22.47 -41.81
N HIS A 241 18.76 -21.89 -42.73
CA HIS A 241 20.04 -22.42 -43.22
C HIS A 241 21.24 -22.02 -42.33
N ASP A 242 21.09 -21.09 -41.40
CA ASP A 242 22.16 -20.57 -40.55
C ASP A 242 21.95 -21.10 -39.10
N ARG A 243 22.64 -22.20 -38.79
CA ARG A 243 22.52 -22.86 -37.49
C ARG A 243 22.94 -21.95 -36.33
N GLN A 244 24.02 -21.19 -36.49
CA GLN A 244 24.47 -20.29 -35.42
C GLN A 244 23.46 -19.18 -35.12
N ALA A 245 22.86 -18.60 -36.15
CA ALA A 245 21.80 -17.60 -35.98
C ALA A 245 20.53 -18.18 -35.34
N LEU A 246 20.22 -19.45 -35.61
CA LEU A 246 19.10 -20.17 -34.99
C LEU A 246 19.37 -20.47 -33.53
N GLU A 247 20.53 -21.01 -33.19
CA GLU A 247 20.94 -21.35 -31.83
C GLU A 247 20.98 -20.14 -30.91
N LYS A 248 21.53 -19.02 -31.40
CA LYS A 248 21.54 -17.72 -30.67
C LYS A 248 20.14 -17.23 -30.30
N ARG A 249 19.18 -17.44 -31.15
CA ARG A 249 17.79 -16.97 -30.96
C ARG A 249 16.94 -18.03 -30.27
N GLU A 250 17.34 -19.28 -30.31
CA GLU A 250 16.55 -20.39 -29.81
C GLU A 250 16.36 -20.34 -28.31
N ALA A 251 17.42 -20.13 -27.53
CA ALA A 251 17.37 -20.08 -26.09
C ALA A 251 16.42 -18.96 -25.62
N LYS A 252 16.54 -17.76 -26.17
CA LYS A 252 15.64 -16.64 -25.92
C LYS A 252 14.20 -16.95 -26.33
N ARG A 253 14.02 -17.57 -27.48
CA ARG A 253 12.71 -17.94 -28.02
C ARG A 253 12.02 -19.01 -27.14
N LEU A 254 12.75 -20.04 -26.71
CA LEU A 254 12.21 -21.10 -25.84
C LEU A 254 11.86 -20.53 -24.47
N PHE A 255 12.73 -19.70 -23.89
CA PHE A 255 12.46 -19.01 -22.63
C PHE A 255 11.16 -18.20 -22.71
N LEU A 256 10.98 -17.39 -23.76
CA LEU A 256 9.79 -16.57 -23.95
C LEU A 256 8.54 -17.35 -24.37
N ARG A 257 8.69 -18.56 -24.96
CA ARG A 257 7.56 -19.40 -25.37
C ARG A 257 6.91 -20.21 -24.23
N GLY A 258 7.57 -20.31 -23.10
CA GLY A 258 6.99 -20.98 -21.95
C GLY A 258 7.99 -21.49 -20.92
N ASP A 259 9.22 -21.85 -21.34
CA ASP A 259 10.21 -22.47 -20.42
C ASP A 259 10.65 -21.52 -19.28
N GLY A 260 10.55 -20.20 -19.48
CA GLY A 260 10.89 -19.19 -18.50
C GLY A 260 9.73 -18.74 -17.60
N PHE A 261 8.49 -19.20 -17.86
CA PHE A 261 7.31 -18.76 -17.12
C PHE A 261 6.85 -19.82 -16.12
N VAL A 262 6.55 -19.39 -14.91
CA VAL A 262 6.02 -20.19 -13.83
C VAL A 262 4.66 -19.69 -13.37
N ALA A 263 3.94 -20.50 -12.62
CA ALA A 263 2.64 -20.11 -12.07
C ALA A 263 2.78 -18.95 -11.08
N TRP A 264 1.77 -18.10 -11.03
CA TRP A 264 1.70 -17.05 -10.03
C TRP A 264 0.83 -17.51 -8.86
N PRO A 265 1.37 -17.64 -7.62
CA PRO A 265 0.60 -18.06 -6.46
C PRO A 265 -0.60 -17.14 -6.23
N GLY A 266 -1.77 -17.73 -6.00
CA GLY A 266 -3.02 -16.98 -5.87
C GLY A 266 -3.02 -15.92 -4.78
N PRO A 267 -2.55 -16.21 -3.55
CA PRO A 267 -2.44 -15.20 -2.49
C PRO A 267 -1.53 -14.04 -2.86
N ALA A 268 -0.33 -14.32 -3.41
CA ALA A 268 0.60 -13.27 -3.85
C ALA A 268 0.00 -12.39 -4.95
N PHE A 269 -0.72 -12.99 -5.91
CA PHE A 269 -1.40 -12.27 -6.97
C PHE A 269 -2.51 -11.35 -6.44
N ARG A 270 -3.36 -11.85 -5.54
CA ARG A 270 -4.43 -11.03 -4.91
C ARG A 270 -3.85 -9.83 -4.17
N THR A 271 -2.81 -10.05 -3.35
CA THR A 271 -2.14 -8.95 -2.63
C THR A 271 -1.53 -7.94 -3.60
N PHE A 272 -0.89 -8.41 -4.68
CA PHE A 272 -0.33 -7.54 -5.70
C PHE A 272 -1.41 -6.64 -6.35
N VAL A 273 -2.55 -7.22 -6.71
CA VAL A 273 -3.67 -6.46 -7.30
C VAL A 273 -4.24 -5.45 -6.30
N ASP A 274 -4.57 -5.88 -5.10
CA ASP A 274 -5.24 -5.02 -4.11
C ASP A 274 -4.32 -3.90 -3.60
N GLU A 275 -3.07 -4.19 -3.27
CA GLU A 275 -2.17 -3.24 -2.63
C GLU A 275 -1.41 -2.36 -3.63
N PHE A 276 -1.00 -2.91 -4.79
CA PHE A 276 -0.13 -2.18 -5.70
C PHE A 276 -0.85 -1.70 -6.95
N ILE A 277 -1.81 -2.46 -7.52
CA ILE A 277 -2.59 -1.96 -8.65
C ILE A 277 -3.73 -1.06 -8.17
N VAL A 278 -4.54 -1.51 -7.21
CA VAL A 278 -5.74 -0.78 -6.78
C VAL A 278 -5.41 0.36 -5.83
N ALA A 279 -4.65 0.09 -4.77
CA ALA A 279 -4.31 1.07 -3.74
C ALA A 279 -3.00 1.83 -4.01
N ASN A 280 -2.22 1.44 -5.02
CA ASN A 280 -0.96 2.07 -5.45
C ASN A 280 0.04 2.32 -4.30
N ARG A 281 0.15 1.35 -3.37
CA ARG A 281 0.89 1.56 -2.12
C ARG A 281 2.41 1.61 -2.28
N MET A 282 2.96 1.19 -3.41
CA MET A 282 4.37 1.46 -3.70
C MET A 282 4.64 2.97 -3.73
N ALA A 283 3.75 3.73 -4.38
CA ALA A 283 3.88 5.19 -4.45
C ALA A 283 3.42 5.89 -3.18
N THR A 284 2.31 5.44 -2.57
CA THR A 284 1.68 6.14 -1.43
C THR A 284 2.24 5.72 -0.08
N GLY A 285 2.83 4.52 0.03
CA GLY A 285 3.28 3.94 1.29
C GLY A 285 2.19 3.17 2.04
N GLY A 286 2.52 2.67 3.22
CA GLY A 286 1.58 1.96 4.09
C GLY A 286 1.26 0.55 3.65
N PHE A 287 2.09 -0.10 2.81
CA PHE A 287 1.97 -1.52 2.57
C PHE A 287 2.47 -2.32 3.80
N VAL A 288 1.99 -3.53 3.95
CA VAL A 288 2.27 -4.37 5.12
C VAL A 288 3.11 -5.57 4.69
N ILE A 289 4.20 -5.83 5.40
CA ILE A 289 5.06 -7.00 5.25
C ILE A 289 5.29 -7.59 6.63
N ASP A 290 5.00 -8.87 6.81
CA ASP A 290 5.17 -9.59 8.08
C ASP A 290 4.54 -8.82 9.28
N GLY A 291 3.32 -8.33 9.09
CA GLY A 291 2.58 -7.56 10.09
C GLY A 291 3.17 -6.17 10.42
N ARG A 292 4.13 -5.69 9.62
CA ARG A 292 4.75 -4.37 9.78
C ARG A 292 4.37 -3.44 8.64
N THR A 293 4.07 -2.21 8.99
CA THR A 293 3.82 -1.15 8.02
C THR A 293 5.12 -0.65 7.43
N VAL A 294 5.21 -0.58 6.12
CA VAL A 294 6.40 -0.24 5.35
C VAL A 294 6.09 0.86 4.34
N SER A 295 7.07 1.72 4.07
CA SER A 295 7.02 2.75 3.04
C SER A 295 8.39 2.85 2.36
N LEU A 296 8.41 3.16 1.07
CA LEU A 296 9.68 3.41 0.36
C LEU A 296 10.43 4.62 0.92
N ALA A 297 9.77 5.50 1.67
CA ALA A 297 10.42 6.57 2.42
C ALA A 297 11.38 6.06 3.51
N ASP A 298 11.31 4.78 3.90
CA ASP A 298 12.24 4.15 4.83
C ASP A 298 13.56 3.68 4.15
N ILE A 299 13.72 3.89 2.82
CA ILE A 299 14.95 3.60 2.08
C ILE A 299 15.92 4.76 2.23
N GLU A 300 17.11 4.49 2.76
CA GLU A 300 18.20 5.47 2.98
C GLU A 300 19.47 5.14 2.16
N CYS A 301 19.60 3.89 1.65
CA CYS A 301 20.73 3.50 0.83
C CYS A 301 20.64 4.08 -0.59
N PRO A 302 21.76 4.16 -1.32
CA PRO A 302 21.77 4.58 -2.71
C PRO A 302 20.90 3.70 -3.60
N VAL A 303 20.19 4.31 -4.54
CA VAL A 303 19.32 3.63 -5.51
C VAL A 303 19.77 3.96 -6.93
N LEU A 304 19.90 2.95 -7.76
CA LEU A 304 20.16 3.07 -9.20
C LEU A 304 18.95 2.50 -9.98
N CYS A 305 18.32 3.33 -10.80
CA CYS A 305 17.18 2.92 -11.65
C CYS A 305 17.57 2.90 -13.11
N PHE A 306 17.40 1.76 -13.78
CA PHE A 306 17.42 1.68 -15.21
C PHE A 306 16.00 1.91 -15.76
N VAL A 307 15.85 2.96 -16.58
CA VAL A 307 14.55 3.41 -17.09
C VAL A 307 14.50 3.08 -18.58
N GLY A 308 13.59 2.22 -18.98
CA GLY A 308 13.37 1.89 -20.38
C GLY A 308 12.55 2.98 -21.07
N GLU A 309 13.16 3.76 -21.96
CA GLU A 309 12.47 4.87 -22.64
C GLU A 309 11.35 4.39 -23.60
N ARG A 310 11.38 3.11 -23.97
CA ARG A 310 10.35 2.44 -24.78
C ARG A 310 9.61 1.37 -24.00
N ASP A 311 9.65 1.44 -22.66
CA ASP A 311 8.99 0.46 -21.78
C ASP A 311 7.52 0.83 -21.58
N GLU A 312 6.63 0.03 -22.18
CA GLU A 312 5.18 0.21 -22.06
C GLU A 312 4.59 -0.53 -20.84
N MET A 313 5.31 -1.51 -20.27
CA MET A 313 4.87 -2.26 -19.06
C MET A 313 5.19 -1.50 -17.78
N ALA A 314 6.34 -0.86 -17.73
CA ALA A 314 6.76 0.01 -16.65
C ALA A 314 7.19 1.35 -17.23
N SER A 315 6.21 2.21 -17.55
CA SER A 315 6.49 3.48 -18.21
C SER A 315 7.59 4.27 -17.48
N PRO A 316 8.38 5.09 -18.19
CA PRO A 316 9.40 5.93 -17.57
C PRO A 316 8.85 6.75 -16.38
N ALA A 317 7.63 7.26 -16.49
CA ALA A 317 6.97 8.00 -15.42
C ALA A 317 6.65 7.14 -14.19
N ALA A 318 6.28 5.87 -14.41
CA ALA A 318 6.00 4.93 -13.32
C ALA A 318 7.27 4.54 -12.56
N VAL A 319 8.39 4.34 -13.26
CA VAL A 319 9.69 4.03 -12.64
C VAL A 319 10.26 5.25 -11.93
N ARG A 320 10.25 6.43 -12.56
CA ARG A 320 10.74 7.69 -11.97
C ARG A 320 9.97 8.15 -10.74
N ALA A 321 8.79 7.59 -10.48
CA ALA A 321 8.04 7.87 -9.26
C ALA A 321 8.81 7.52 -7.97
N ILE A 322 9.87 6.72 -8.04
CA ILE A 322 10.75 6.43 -6.91
C ILE A 322 11.35 7.70 -6.28
N HIS A 323 11.63 8.75 -7.08
CA HIS A 323 12.14 10.03 -6.56
C HIS A 323 11.18 10.70 -5.56
N ALA A 324 9.89 10.49 -5.74
CA ALA A 324 8.88 10.99 -4.82
C ALA A 324 8.62 10.02 -3.66
N ALA A 325 8.66 8.71 -3.93
CA ALA A 325 8.32 7.69 -2.95
C ALA A 325 9.45 7.46 -1.92
N ALA A 326 10.72 7.64 -2.31
CA ALA A 326 11.90 7.44 -1.46
C ALA A 326 12.72 8.74 -1.29
N PRO A 327 12.20 9.77 -0.60
CA PRO A 327 12.84 11.09 -0.49
C PRO A 327 14.15 11.07 0.32
N ASN A 328 14.39 10.02 1.09
CA ASN A 328 15.59 9.87 1.93
C ASN A 328 16.73 9.13 1.22
N ALA A 329 16.48 8.53 0.03
CA ALA A 329 17.49 7.83 -0.75
C ALA A 329 18.23 8.78 -1.72
N GLU A 330 19.50 8.50 -1.97
CA GLU A 330 20.25 9.08 -3.09
C GLU A 330 19.88 8.30 -4.36
N ILE A 331 19.12 8.91 -5.27
CA ILE A 331 18.62 8.23 -6.47
C ILE A 331 19.39 8.70 -7.70
N SER A 332 19.92 7.73 -8.45
CA SER A 332 20.54 7.92 -9.77
C SER A 332 19.75 7.13 -10.82
N GLU A 333 19.67 7.63 -12.03
CA GLU A 333 19.01 6.93 -13.14
C GLU A 333 19.92 6.75 -14.36
N VAL A 334 19.65 5.69 -15.11
CA VAL A 334 20.23 5.44 -16.43
C VAL A 334 19.09 5.21 -17.42
N PRO A 335 18.82 6.14 -18.32
CA PRO A 335 17.87 5.95 -19.39
C PRO A 335 18.44 4.96 -20.43
N VAL A 336 17.65 3.98 -20.81
CA VAL A 336 18.01 2.95 -21.78
C VAL A 336 16.99 2.96 -22.91
N VAL A 337 17.44 3.08 -24.15
CA VAL A 337 16.54 3.04 -25.33
C VAL A 337 16.15 1.59 -25.61
N ALA A 338 15.34 1.03 -24.73
CA ALA A 338 14.88 -0.36 -24.79
C ALA A 338 13.44 -0.49 -24.25
N GLY A 339 12.73 -1.53 -24.69
CA GLY A 339 11.50 -1.99 -24.06
C GLY A 339 11.81 -2.81 -22.80
N HIS A 340 10.77 -3.26 -22.10
CA HIS A 340 10.84 -3.88 -20.78
C HIS A 340 11.89 -5.01 -20.68
N PHE A 341 11.82 -5.98 -21.59
CA PHE A 341 12.75 -7.12 -21.65
C PHE A 341 14.17 -6.72 -22.05
N GLY A 342 14.31 -5.70 -22.90
CA GLY A 342 15.59 -5.20 -23.40
C GLY A 342 16.49 -4.60 -22.31
N LEU A 343 15.93 -4.26 -21.15
CA LEU A 343 16.68 -3.76 -20.01
C LEU A 343 17.63 -4.80 -19.41
N VAL A 344 17.27 -6.10 -19.48
CA VAL A 344 18.05 -7.18 -18.87
C VAL A 344 18.54 -8.20 -19.87
N VAL A 345 17.85 -8.39 -21.03
CA VAL A 345 18.14 -9.41 -22.03
C VAL A 345 18.20 -8.80 -23.44
N GLY A 346 19.39 -8.64 -23.99
CA GLY A 346 19.57 -8.15 -25.34
C GLY A 346 20.86 -7.39 -25.54
N SER A 347 21.04 -6.81 -26.75
CA SER A 347 22.25 -6.06 -27.10
C SER A 347 22.44 -4.83 -26.25
N GLU A 348 21.37 -4.08 -25.95
CA GLU A 348 21.44 -2.88 -25.11
C GLU A 348 21.80 -3.20 -23.66
N SER A 349 21.25 -4.27 -23.09
CA SER A 349 21.63 -4.65 -21.73
C SER A 349 23.10 -5.06 -21.61
N LEU A 350 23.64 -5.74 -22.62
CA LEU A 350 25.05 -6.12 -22.67
C LEU A 350 25.96 -4.92 -22.91
N ARG A 351 25.50 -3.94 -23.68
CA ARG A 351 26.26 -2.75 -24.05
C ARG A 351 26.28 -1.70 -22.92
N LEU A 352 25.18 -1.52 -22.22
CA LEU A 352 24.98 -0.41 -21.27
C LEU A 352 24.62 -0.89 -19.85
N THR A 353 23.55 -1.71 -19.71
CA THR A 353 23.00 -2.04 -18.40
C THR A 353 24.02 -2.76 -17.51
N TRP A 354 24.52 -3.92 -17.94
CA TRP A 354 25.40 -4.74 -17.13
C TRP A 354 26.79 -4.11 -16.89
N PRO A 355 27.43 -3.45 -17.87
CA PRO A 355 28.65 -2.69 -17.62
C PRO A 355 28.45 -1.60 -16.56
N THR A 356 27.33 -0.83 -16.63
CA THR A 356 27.03 0.21 -15.63
C THR A 356 26.80 -0.39 -14.26
N VAL A 357 26.19 -1.57 -14.13
CA VAL A 357 26.04 -2.28 -12.86
C VAL A 357 27.41 -2.62 -12.25
N VAL A 358 28.35 -3.12 -13.07
CA VAL A 358 29.73 -3.40 -12.62
C VAL A 358 30.41 -2.14 -12.13
N GLU A 359 30.33 -1.05 -12.90
CA GLU A 359 30.89 0.25 -12.53
C GLU A 359 30.27 0.78 -11.23
N TRP A 360 28.94 0.68 -11.09
CA TRP A 360 28.21 1.11 -9.90
C TRP A 360 28.65 0.36 -8.65
N VAL A 361 28.68 -0.98 -8.69
CA VAL A 361 29.11 -1.82 -7.57
C VAL A 361 30.52 -1.44 -7.15
N ARG A 362 31.46 -1.35 -8.10
CA ARG A 362 32.85 -0.96 -7.82
C ARG A 362 32.96 0.45 -7.22
N TRP A 363 32.23 1.39 -7.79
CA TRP A 363 32.23 2.77 -7.28
C TRP A 363 31.70 2.85 -5.85
N ARG A 364 30.60 2.16 -5.57
CA ARG A 364 30.02 2.12 -4.21
C ARG A 364 30.89 1.36 -3.21
N ASP A 365 31.72 0.45 -3.68
CA ASP A 365 32.76 -0.23 -2.87
C ASP A 365 34.03 0.62 -2.65
N GLY A 366 34.10 1.82 -3.21
CA GLY A 366 35.28 2.69 -3.17
C GLY A 366 36.37 2.30 -4.17
N GLU A 367 36.06 1.43 -5.14
CA GLU A 367 36.99 0.93 -6.17
C GLU A 367 36.57 1.42 -7.56
N GLY A 368 36.88 2.62 -7.94
CA GLY A 368 36.57 3.11 -9.28
C GLY A 368 35.90 4.49 -9.30
N ALA A 369 35.69 5.00 -10.50
CA ALA A 369 35.02 6.27 -10.73
C ALA A 369 33.48 6.08 -10.78
N MET A 370 32.78 7.17 -10.57
CA MET A 370 31.32 7.22 -10.78
C MET A 370 31.00 6.82 -12.23
N PRO A 371 30.02 5.91 -12.46
CA PRO A 371 29.65 5.50 -13.80
C PRO A 371 29.25 6.70 -14.69
N ALA A 372 29.78 6.73 -15.91
CA ALA A 372 29.56 7.85 -16.83
C ALA A 372 28.11 7.92 -17.37
N ALA A 373 27.40 6.80 -17.34
CA ALA A 373 26.02 6.70 -17.79
C ALA A 373 25.00 7.30 -16.83
N LEU A 374 25.41 7.65 -15.58
CA LEU A 374 24.49 8.17 -14.58
C LEU A 374 23.98 9.57 -14.93
N ARG A 375 22.67 9.75 -14.88
CA ARG A 375 22.06 11.07 -14.85
C ARG A 375 21.62 11.36 -13.41
N LYS A 376 21.94 12.55 -12.91
CA LYS A 376 21.29 13.09 -11.72
C LYS A 376 19.96 13.65 -12.20
N SER A 377 18.87 13.00 -11.85
CA SER A 377 17.55 13.46 -12.25
C SER A 377 17.10 14.59 -11.33
N ASP A 378 16.81 15.74 -11.94
CA ASP A 378 16.15 16.88 -11.27
C ASP A 378 14.64 16.66 -11.11
N GLY A 379 14.14 15.45 -11.41
CA GLY A 379 12.74 15.09 -11.28
C GLY A 379 11.78 15.72 -12.31
N GLN A 380 12.31 16.47 -13.28
CA GLN A 380 11.58 16.99 -14.43
C GLN A 380 12.13 16.36 -15.70
N GLY A 381 11.38 15.42 -16.26
CA GLY A 381 11.71 14.89 -17.59
C GLY A 381 11.37 15.91 -18.66
N GLU A 382 12.37 16.41 -19.37
CA GLU A 382 12.15 17.06 -20.66
C GLU A 382 11.73 15.98 -21.67
N THR A 383 10.62 16.25 -22.33
CA THR A 383 10.11 15.51 -23.48
C THR A 383 10.77 16.10 -24.75
N ASP A 384 11.04 15.20 -25.68
CA ASP A 384 11.33 15.38 -27.10
C ASP A 384 12.72 15.85 -27.50
N GLU A 385 13.49 14.89 -28.00
CA GLU A 385 14.25 15.07 -29.25
C GLU A 385 14.31 13.74 -30.01
N ASP A 386 14.00 13.84 -31.32
CA ASP A 386 13.97 12.76 -32.31
C ASP A 386 15.31 11.99 -32.38
N PHE A 387 15.27 10.71 -32.06
CA PHE A 387 16.31 9.77 -32.42
C PHE A 387 15.77 8.73 -33.41
N GLU A 388 16.26 8.79 -34.65
CA GLU A 388 16.03 7.77 -35.65
C GLU A 388 16.53 6.40 -35.16
N SER A 389 15.67 5.40 -35.36
CA SER A 389 15.86 4.03 -34.93
C SER A 389 16.82 3.26 -35.80
N ILE A 390 17.85 2.69 -35.22
CA ILE A 390 18.53 1.50 -35.72
C ILE A 390 18.61 0.51 -34.57
N ASP A 391 17.67 -0.41 -34.48
CA ASP A 391 17.90 -1.78 -34.03
C ASP A 391 16.64 -2.65 -34.19
N ASP A 392 16.74 -3.64 -35.07
CA ASP A 392 15.66 -4.58 -35.43
C ASP A 392 15.54 -5.79 -34.48
N ASP A 393 16.26 -5.81 -33.36
CA ASP A 393 16.33 -6.95 -32.43
C ASP A 393 15.50 -6.83 -31.14
N ALA A 394 14.77 -5.73 -30.96
CA ALA A 394 13.82 -5.60 -29.86
C ALA A 394 12.54 -6.38 -30.19
N LEU A 395 12.36 -7.53 -29.55
CA LEU A 395 11.06 -8.19 -29.51
C LEU A 395 10.06 -7.24 -28.83
N ASP A 396 9.22 -6.62 -29.65
CA ASP A 396 8.16 -5.76 -29.19
C ASP A 396 7.13 -6.55 -28.36
N PHE A 397 7.28 -6.44 -27.06
CA PHE A 397 6.24 -6.68 -26.10
C PHE A 397 5.17 -5.55 -26.10
N ASP A 398 5.47 -4.53 -26.86
CA ASP A 398 4.78 -3.25 -26.93
C ASP A 398 3.37 -3.30 -27.53
N LEU A 399 3.09 -4.32 -28.35
CA LEU A 399 1.78 -4.43 -29.01
C LEU A 399 0.65 -4.88 -28.09
N ALA A 400 1.00 -5.38 -26.95
CA ALA A 400 0.08 -5.86 -25.96
C ALA A 400 -0.70 -4.77 -25.25
N MET A 401 0.03 -3.78 -24.83
CA MET A 401 -0.57 -2.59 -24.22
C MET A 401 -1.23 -1.72 -25.29
N ASP A 402 -0.79 -1.80 -26.55
CA ASP A 402 -1.38 -1.03 -27.63
C ASP A 402 -2.80 -1.50 -27.97
N VAL A 403 -3.12 -2.79 -27.82
CA VAL A 403 -4.51 -3.29 -27.97
C VAL A 403 -5.38 -2.86 -26.79
N VAL A 404 -4.87 -2.90 -25.56
CA VAL A 404 -5.58 -2.37 -24.38
C VAL A 404 -5.67 -0.84 -24.49
N SER A 405 -4.61 -0.15 -24.93
CA SER A 405 -4.61 1.29 -25.12
C SER A 405 -5.38 1.73 -26.38
N GLN A 406 -5.39 0.96 -27.49
CA GLN A 406 -6.19 1.28 -28.69
C GLN A 406 -7.67 0.92 -28.50
N VAL A 407 -8.02 -0.12 -27.77
CA VAL A 407 -9.41 -0.34 -27.32
C VAL A 407 -9.84 0.78 -26.37
N ALA A 408 -8.94 1.26 -25.50
CA ALA A 408 -9.19 2.44 -24.68
C ALA A 408 -9.24 3.73 -25.51
N LYS A 409 -8.28 3.95 -26.45
CA LYS A 409 -8.22 5.15 -27.31
C LYS A 409 -9.31 5.20 -28.39
N SER A 410 -9.72 4.08 -28.98
CA SER A 410 -10.79 4.05 -30.01
C SER A 410 -12.18 4.18 -29.42
N ALA A 411 -12.36 3.80 -28.15
CA ALA A 411 -13.64 4.00 -27.45
C ALA A 411 -13.79 5.42 -26.85
N TRP A 412 -12.70 6.22 -26.74
CA TRP A 412 -12.69 7.39 -25.84
C TRP A 412 -12.09 8.70 -26.41
N GLY A 413 -11.67 8.72 -27.65
CA GLY A 413 -11.18 9.95 -28.26
C GLY A 413 -12.28 10.93 -28.57
N ARG A 414 -12.73 11.72 -27.65
CA ARG A 414 -13.43 13.03 -27.70
C ARG A 414 -14.42 13.32 -26.56
N THR A 415 -14.62 12.36 -25.63
CA THR A 415 -15.56 12.56 -24.51
C THR A 415 -14.88 12.34 -23.16
N ALA A 416 -13.56 12.18 -23.16
CA ALA A 416 -12.80 11.72 -21.98
C ALA A 416 -12.89 12.68 -20.80
N GLU A 417 -12.64 13.97 -20.96
CA GLU A 417 -12.65 14.93 -19.85
C GLU A 417 -14.06 15.10 -19.23
N PHE A 418 -15.10 15.09 -20.05
CA PHE A 418 -16.48 15.18 -19.56
C PHE A 418 -16.98 13.88 -18.94
N ALA A 419 -16.54 12.73 -19.49
CA ALA A 419 -16.84 11.42 -18.95
C ALA A 419 -16.06 11.11 -17.66
N GLU A 420 -14.85 11.64 -17.49
CA GLU A 420 -14.02 11.50 -16.29
C GLU A 420 -14.68 12.21 -15.10
N HIS A 421 -15.10 13.46 -15.25
CA HIS A 421 -15.85 14.17 -14.21
C HIS A 421 -17.21 13.51 -13.87
N LEU A 422 -17.89 12.93 -14.87
CA LEU A 422 -19.13 12.19 -14.64
C LEU A 422 -18.88 10.81 -14.00
N SER A 423 -17.79 10.15 -14.38
CA SER A 423 -17.39 8.84 -13.84
C SER A 423 -16.97 8.95 -12.37
N ASP A 424 -16.15 9.92 -12.03
CA ASP A 424 -15.73 10.17 -10.64
C ASP A 424 -16.90 10.56 -9.76
N SER A 425 -17.80 11.40 -10.29
CA SER A 425 -19.03 11.76 -9.60
C SER A 425 -19.96 10.56 -9.43
N ALA A 426 -20.09 9.68 -10.42
CA ALA A 426 -20.91 8.47 -10.35
C ALA A 426 -20.32 7.44 -9.40
N THR A 427 -18.99 7.26 -9.40
CA THR A 427 -18.28 6.36 -8.47
C THR A 427 -18.40 6.86 -7.04
N ASN A 428 -18.22 8.16 -6.81
CA ASN A 428 -18.44 8.78 -5.51
C ASN A 428 -19.88 8.62 -5.03
N LEU A 429 -20.87 8.82 -5.88
CA LEU A 429 -22.29 8.61 -5.56
C LEU A 429 -22.60 7.14 -5.21
N ARG A 430 -21.98 6.19 -5.90
CA ARG A 430 -22.16 4.75 -5.64
C ARG A 430 -21.72 4.36 -4.23
N HIS A 431 -20.67 4.96 -3.69
CA HIS A 431 -20.20 4.70 -2.31
C HIS A 431 -20.96 5.51 -1.28
N GLN A 432 -21.44 6.71 -1.64
CA GLN A 432 -22.17 7.59 -0.73
C GLN A 432 -23.65 7.18 -0.57
N ILE A 433 -24.33 6.80 -1.65
CA ILE A 433 -25.76 6.44 -1.62
C ILE A 433 -26.07 5.32 -0.62
N PRO A 434 -25.34 4.19 -0.56
CA PRO A 434 -25.61 3.14 0.42
C PRO A 434 -25.47 3.62 1.86
N ARG A 435 -24.46 4.45 2.16
CA ARG A 435 -24.24 4.98 3.51
C ARG A 435 -25.33 5.97 3.93
N LEU A 436 -25.67 6.91 3.04
CA LEU A 436 -26.74 7.86 3.28
C LEU A 436 -28.11 7.19 3.34
N SER A 437 -28.34 6.14 2.54
CA SER A 437 -29.58 5.36 2.61
C SER A 437 -29.67 4.58 3.93
N ARG A 438 -28.54 4.00 4.41
CA ARG A 438 -28.51 3.32 5.71
C ARG A 438 -28.88 4.29 6.84
N LEU A 439 -28.38 5.54 6.80
CA LEU A 439 -28.75 6.55 7.79
C LEU A 439 -30.26 6.84 7.82
N ARG A 440 -30.92 6.82 6.67
CA ARG A 440 -32.36 7.06 6.58
C ARG A 440 -33.22 5.91 7.11
N THR A 441 -32.67 4.72 7.20
CA THR A 441 -33.36 3.50 7.67
C THR A 441 -33.10 3.23 9.16
N ILE A 442 -32.26 4.03 9.82
CA ILE A 442 -32.01 3.88 11.25
C ILE A 442 -33.17 4.51 12.04
N GLU A 443 -33.99 3.65 12.62
CA GLU A 443 -35.03 4.00 13.58
C GLU A 443 -34.57 3.69 15.01
N ASP A 444 -35.27 4.18 16.01
CA ASP A 444 -34.93 3.98 17.44
C ASP A 444 -34.71 2.52 17.83
N GLY A 445 -35.42 1.61 17.19
CA GLY A 445 -35.35 0.17 17.41
C GLY A 445 -34.24 -0.56 16.62
N THR A 446 -33.60 0.10 15.66
CA THR A 446 -32.60 -0.51 14.79
C THR A 446 -31.35 -0.87 15.59
N ARG A 447 -30.84 -2.09 15.42
CA ARG A 447 -29.53 -2.49 15.98
C ARG A 447 -28.43 -1.81 15.18
N VAL A 448 -27.70 -0.96 15.84
CA VAL A 448 -26.55 -0.25 15.29
C VAL A 448 -25.62 0.17 16.42
N SER A 449 -24.35 -0.10 16.29
CA SER A 449 -23.34 0.30 17.28
C SER A 449 -21.92 0.27 16.71
N PHE A 450 -21.00 0.86 17.40
CA PHE A 450 -19.57 0.84 17.04
C PHE A 450 -19.05 -0.60 16.93
N SER A 451 -19.37 -1.43 17.90
CA SER A 451 -18.92 -2.82 17.94
C SER A 451 -19.60 -3.71 16.89
N LEU A 452 -20.90 -3.48 16.61
CA LEU A 452 -21.60 -4.21 15.54
C LEU A 452 -21.01 -3.89 14.16
N ALA A 453 -20.66 -2.62 13.92
CA ALA A 453 -19.98 -2.23 12.68
C ALA A 453 -18.59 -2.90 12.54
N LEU A 454 -17.86 -3.09 13.63
CA LEU A 454 -16.59 -3.82 13.60
C LEU A 454 -16.78 -5.30 13.27
N GLU A 455 -17.78 -5.95 13.87
CA GLU A 455 -18.14 -7.34 13.58
C GLU A 455 -18.54 -7.52 12.12
N GLU A 456 -19.43 -6.66 11.58
CA GLU A 456 -19.83 -6.66 10.17
C GLU A 456 -18.63 -6.53 9.21
N GLN A 457 -17.66 -5.67 9.53
CA GLN A 457 -16.45 -5.52 8.72
C GLN A 457 -15.50 -6.72 8.87
N ALA A 458 -15.34 -7.26 10.06
CA ALA A 458 -14.50 -8.44 10.30
C ALA A 458 -15.04 -9.68 9.57
N GLU A 459 -16.36 -9.80 9.41
CA GLU A 459 -16.99 -10.85 8.59
C GLU A 459 -16.80 -10.60 7.08
N ALA A 460 -16.95 -9.34 6.64
CA ALA A 460 -16.90 -8.98 5.23
C ALA A 460 -15.48 -8.95 4.64
N ILE A 461 -14.50 -8.47 5.42
CA ILE A 461 -13.11 -8.23 4.98
C ILE A 461 -12.10 -8.63 6.08
N PRO A 462 -12.11 -9.88 6.57
CA PRO A 462 -11.36 -10.31 7.76
C PRO A 462 -9.86 -10.03 7.69
N GLU A 463 -9.24 -10.30 6.55
CA GLU A 463 -7.79 -10.20 6.35
C GLU A 463 -7.30 -8.77 6.06
N LYS A 464 -8.21 -7.82 5.79
CA LYS A 464 -7.80 -6.45 5.50
C LYS A 464 -7.35 -5.74 6.77
N THR A 465 -6.30 -4.93 6.64
CA THR A 465 -5.79 -4.10 7.74
C THR A 465 -6.84 -3.10 8.19
N PHE A 466 -7.19 -3.12 9.47
CA PHE A 466 -8.05 -2.12 10.10
C PHE A 466 -7.21 -0.95 10.63
N PHE A 467 -6.26 -1.20 11.52
CA PHE A 467 -5.46 -0.11 12.04
C PHE A 467 -3.96 -0.39 12.04
N LEU A 468 -3.21 0.70 11.97
CA LEU A 468 -1.76 0.79 11.96
C LEU A 468 -1.32 1.54 13.21
N TRP A 469 -0.38 0.97 13.96
CA TRP A 469 0.09 1.54 15.21
C TRP A 469 1.54 1.21 15.47
N LYS A 470 2.40 2.23 15.64
CA LYS A 470 3.84 2.06 15.93
C LYS A 470 4.53 1.07 14.99
N GLY A 471 4.21 1.17 13.70
CA GLY A 471 4.76 0.31 12.66
C GLY A 471 4.18 -1.10 12.60
N ARG A 472 3.16 -1.44 13.40
CA ARG A 472 2.44 -2.71 13.35
C ARG A 472 1.10 -2.54 12.65
N ALA A 473 0.68 -3.57 11.96
CA ALA A 473 -0.63 -3.67 11.31
C ALA A 473 -1.50 -4.69 12.03
N PHE A 474 -2.80 -4.41 12.10
CA PHE A 474 -3.80 -5.27 12.73
C PHE A 474 -4.98 -5.41 11.78
N ALA A 475 -5.34 -6.64 11.45
CA ALA A 475 -6.47 -6.92 10.57
C ALA A 475 -7.82 -6.66 11.27
N TYR A 476 -8.90 -6.63 10.50
CA TYR A 476 -10.25 -6.54 11.04
C TYR A 476 -10.60 -7.74 11.90
N SER A 477 -10.22 -8.96 11.48
CA SER A 477 -10.38 -10.20 12.26
C SER A 477 -9.66 -10.15 13.60
N ASP A 478 -8.36 -9.76 13.60
CA ASP A 478 -7.55 -9.66 14.83
C ASP A 478 -8.15 -8.65 15.81
N SER A 479 -8.66 -7.54 15.25
CA SER A 479 -9.28 -6.48 16.05
C SER A 479 -10.59 -6.94 16.67
N ASN A 480 -11.38 -7.71 15.93
CA ASN A 480 -12.64 -8.28 16.42
C ASN A 480 -12.38 -9.34 17.49
N GLU A 481 -11.44 -10.25 17.28
CA GLU A 481 -11.02 -11.25 18.26
C GLU A 481 -10.52 -10.58 19.55
N ARG A 482 -9.72 -9.52 19.43
CA ARG A 482 -9.26 -8.75 20.59
C ARG A 482 -10.43 -8.16 21.38
N VAL A 483 -11.47 -7.69 20.70
CA VAL A 483 -12.69 -7.19 21.35
C VAL A 483 -13.40 -8.31 22.10
N ASP A 484 -13.53 -9.50 21.51
CA ASP A 484 -14.15 -10.65 22.19
C ASP A 484 -13.37 -11.08 23.43
N ASN A 485 -12.05 -11.06 23.38
CA ASN A 485 -11.20 -11.35 24.52
C ASN A 485 -11.36 -10.31 25.64
N ILE A 486 -11.47 -9.02 25.31
CA ILE A 486 -11.74 -7.96 26.28
C ILE A 486 -13.16 -8.10 26.86
N VAL A 487 -14.16 -8.49 26.07
CA VAL A 487 -15.52 -8.78 26.57
C VAL A 487 -15.49 -9.83 27.67
N LYS A 488 -14.78 -10.94 27.46
CA LYS A 488 -14.59 -11.99 28.49
C LYS A 488 -13.89 -11.42 29.73
N GLY A 489 -12.85 -10.62 29.55
CA GLY A 489 -12.18 -9.92 30.66
C GLY A 489 -13.11 -8.99 31.44
N LEU A 490 -13.92 -8.18 30.77
CA LEU A 490 -14.91 -7.29 31.40
C LEU A 490 -15.97 -8.06 32.19
N ILE A 491 -16.46 -9.17 31.63
CA ILE A 491 -17.42 -10.06 32.32
C ILE A 491 -16.79 -10.66 33.59
N ALA A 492 -15.53 -11.09 33.51
CA ALA A 492 -14.80 -11.59 34.66
C ALA A 492 -14.59 -10.51 35.76
N CYS A 493 -14.46 -9.24 35.36
CA CYS A 493 -14.41 -8.08 36.24
C CYS A 493 -15.80 -7.61 36.72
N GLY A 494 -16.89 -8.34 36.42
CA GLY A 494 -18.23 -8.03 36.89
C GLY A 494 -18.96 -6.92 36.14
N VAL A 495 -18.49 -6.53 34.93
CA VAL A 495 -19.18 -5.51 34.14
C VAL A 495 -20.51 -6.04 33.59
N MET A 496 -21.57 -5.26 33.80
CA MET A 496 -22.94 -5.58 33.41
C MET A 496 -23.46 -4.64 32.32
N PRO A 497 -24.47 -5.05 31.51
CA PRO A 497 -25.16 -4.16 30.60
C PRO A 497 -25.64 -2.87 31.27
N THR A 498 -25.65 -1.77 30.55
CA THR A 498 -26.04 -0.40 30.99
C THR A 498 -25.13 0.24 32.01
N GLN A 499 -24.18 -0.49 32.58
CA GLN A 499 -23.23 0.03 33.55
C GLN A 499 -22.29 1.05 32.92
N ARG A 500 -21.98 2.12 33.63
CA ARG A 500 -21.11 3.19 33.15
C ARG A 500 -19.68 2.96 33.62
N VAL A 501 -18.79 2.75 32.66
CA VAL A 501 -17.39 2.38 32.90
C VAL A 501 -16.48 3.54 32.45
N GLY A 502 -15.72 4.07 33.42
CA GLY A 502 -14.74 5.11 33.17
C GLY A 502 -13.57 4.60 32.31
N VAL A 503 -13.22 5.33 31.28
CA VAL A 503 -12.06 5.06 30.41
C VAL A 503 -11.09 6.23 30.51
N LEU A 504 -9.99 6.02 31.28
CA LEU A 504 -8.95 7.02 31.50
C LEU A 504 -7.62 6.51 30.92
N MET A 505 -7.48 6.56 29.61
CA MET A 505 -6.37 5.98 28.87
C MET A 505 -5.83 6.95 27.82
N GLN A 506 -4.53 6.81 27.51
CA GLN A 506 -3.93 7.43 26.31
C GLN A 506 -4.53 6.84 25.03
N GLY A 507 -4.55 7.63 23.94
CA GLY A 507 -4.94 7.17 22.63
C GLY A 507 -4.04 6.01 22.15
N ARG A 508 -4.61 4.80 21.98
CA ARG A 508 -3.93 3.57 21.58
C ARG A 508 -4.94 2.52 21.10
N PRO A 509 -4.51 1.43 20.43
CA PRO A 509 -5.43 0.38 19.96
C PRO A 509 -6.33 -0.20 21.08
N SER A 510 -5.76 -0.48 22.25
CA SER A 510 -6.55 -1.02 23.38
C SER A 510 -7.66 -0.08 23.85
N TYR A 511 -7.53 1.23 23.66
CA TYR A 511 -8.61 2.18 23.91
C TYR A 511 -9.84 1.89 23.02
N LEU A 512 -9.61 1.71 21.71
CA LEU A 512 -10.68 1.42 20.75
C LEU A 512 -11.30 0.05 21.01
N SER A 513 -10.46 -0.96 21.27
CA SER A 513 -10.93 -2.31 21.59
C SER A 513 -11.75 -2.33 22.87
N LEU A 514 -11.38 -1.53 23.89
CA LEU A 514 -12.16 -1.40 25.13
C LEU A 514 -13.52 -0.74 24.88
N VAL A 515 -13.55 0.38 24.14
CA VAL A 515 -14.81 1.07 23.81
C VAL A 515 -15.75 0.14 23.02
N ALA A 516 -15.20 -0.62 22.07
CA ALA A 516 -15.95 -1.61 21.32
C ALA A 516 -16.46 -2.75 22.23
N ALA A 517 -15.65 -3.26 23.15
CA ALA A 517 -16.02 -4.33 24.04
C ALA A 517 -17.13 -3.92 25.03
N LEU A 518 -17.04 -2.71 25.61
CA LEU A 518 -18.10 -2.15 26.44
C LEU A 518 -19.41 -2.03 25.66
N ASN A 519 -19.33 -1.51 24.46
CA ASN A 519 -20.49 -1.40 23.56
C ASN A 519 -21.07 -2.77 23.17
N ARG A 520 -20.20 -3.82 23.00
CA ARG A 520 -20.60 -5.20 22.69
C ARG A 520 -21.38 -5.87 23.84
N ILE A 521 -21.05 -5.54 25.07
CA ILE A 521 -21.80 -5.99 26.27
C ILE A 521 -23.12 -5.21 26.43
N GLY A 522 -23.20 -3.99 25.87
CA GLY A 522 -24.26 -3.02 26.13
C GLY A 522 -23.98 -2.15 27.37
N ALA A 523 -22.74 -2.10 27.83
CA ALA A 523 -22.25 -1.15 28.85
C ALA A 523 -21.90 0.19 28.17
N VAL A 524 -21.75 1.24 28.97
CA VAL A 524 -21.52 2.62 28.50
C VAL A 524 -20.11 3.08 28.83
N ALA A 525 -19.31 3.35 27.81
CA ALA A 525 -17.98 3.91 27.98
C ALA A 525 -18.05 5.39 28.36
N VAL A 526 -17.43 5.80 29.48
CA VAL A 526 -17.29 7.19 29.90
C VAL A 526 -15.88 7.68 29.54
N LEU A 527 -15.79 8.46 28.46
CA LEU A 527 -14.53 8.88 27.84
C LEU A 527 -14.01 10.16 28.50
N MET A 528 -12.80 10.10 29.09
CA MET A 528 -12.20 11.21 29.84
C MET A 528 -10.82 11.56 29.30
N ASP A 529 -10.50 12.87 29.31
CA ASP A 529 -9.16 13.33 28.96
C ASP A 529 -8.17 13.00 30.10
N PRO A 530 -7.12 12.20 29.85
CA PRO A 530 -6.11 11.90 30.84
C PRO A 530 -5.34 13.13 31.38
N LYS A 531 -5.48 14.28 30.73
CA LYS A 531 -4.84 15.54 31.13
C LYS A 531 -5.68 16.37 32.10
N TYR A 532 -6.93 16.00 32.34
CA TYR A 532 -7.78 16.71 33.33
C TYR A 532 -7.17 16.67 34.73
N SER A 533 -7.43 17.71 35.49
CA SER A 533 -7.05 17.73 36.93
C SER A 533 -7.81 16.65 37.70
N ASP A 534 -7.26 16.24 38.82
CA ASP A 534 -7.88 15.22 39.67
C ASP A 534 -9.24 15.69 40.20
N ALA A 535 -9.40 16.95 40.52
CA ALA A 535 -10.68 17.55 40.93
C ALA A 535 -11.73 17.47 39.79
N LEU A 536 -11.33 17.77 38.54
CA LEU A 536 -12.23 17.66 37.40
C LEU A 536 -12.59 16.20 37.07
N LEU A 537 -11.64 15.26 37.24
CA LEU A 537 -11.92 13.84 37.08
C LEU A 537 -12.87 13.32 38.19
N ALA A 538 -12.70 13.74 39.43
CA ALA A 538 -13.60 13.39 40.49
C ALA A 538 -15.04 13.90 40.24
N ASP A 539 -15.20 15.15 39.83
CA ASP A 539 -16.49 15.70 39.39
C ASP A 539 -17.07 14.93 38.19
N ALA A 540 -16.23 14.51 37.23
CA ALA A 540 -16.65 13.71 36.06
C ALA A 540 -17.15 12.32 36.47
N PHE A 541 -16.52 11.67 37.46
CA PHE A 541 -16.97 10.38 37.97
C PHE A 541 -18.38 10.47 38.59
N GLU A 542 -18.63 11.52 39.37
CA GLU A 542 -19.92 11.78 39.96
C GLU A 542 -20.97 12.14 38.89
N GLN A 543 -20.68 13.10 38.03
CA GLN A 543 -21.60 13.57 36.96
C GLN A 543 -22.02 12.45 36.02
N ALA A 544 -21.12 11.53 35.68
CA ALA A 544 -21.39 10.42 34.82
C ALA A 544 -21.82 9.14 35.55
N ASP A 545 -21.87 9.11 36.89
CA ASP A 545 -22.22 7.95 37.71
C ASP A 545 -21.35 6.72 37.35
N VAL A 546 -20.02 6.89 37.39
CA VAL A 546 -19.03 5.89 37.00
C VAL A 546 -18.97 4.77 38.06
N ALA A 547 -19.29 3.56 37.63
CA ALA A 547 -19.33 2.39 38.54
C ALA A 547 -17.94 1.75 38.78
N LEU A 548 -17.09 1.75 37.71
CA LEU A 548 -15.71 1.25 37.79
C LEU A 548 -14.83 2.01 36.77
N LEU A 549 -13.51 1.97 37.00
CA LEU A 549 -12.54 2.71 36.18
C LEU A 549 -11.55 1.77 35.50
N ILE A 550 -11.37 1.92 34.19
CA ILE A 550 -10.34 1.22 33.43
C ILE A 550 -9.31 2.24 32.95
N VAL A 551 -8.05 1.94 33.23
CA VAL A 551 -6.91 2.80 32.92
C VAL A 551 -5.85 2.06 32.10
N ASP A 552 -4.95 2.79 31.45
CA ASP A 552 -3.73 2.18 30.92
C ASP A 552 -2.67 2.00 32.03
N PRO A 553 -1.63 1.17 31.81
CA PRO A 553 -0.62 0.88 32.83
C PRO A 553 0.06 2.13 33.43
N ALA A 554 0.30 3.15 32.61
CA ALA A 554 0.95 4.38 33.07
C ALA A 554 0.08 5.22 34.03
N ARG A 555 -1.23 4.95 34.08
CA ARG A 555 -2.20 5.67 34.89
C ARG A 555 -2.77 4.84 36.05
N ALA A 556 -2.25 3.62 36.25
CA ALA A 556 -2.74 2.72 37.27
C ALA A 556 -2.68 3.35 38.70
N GLN A 557 -1.55 3.96 39.04
CA GLN A 557 -1.36 4.62 40.35
C GLN A 557 -2.33 5.80 40.49
N ARG A 558 -2.37 6.70 39.48
CA ARG A 558 -3.26 7.86 39.53
C ARG A 558 -4.73 7.44 39.60
N GLY A 559 -5.14 6.46 38.79
CA GLY A 559 -6.51 5.96 38.80
C GLY A 559 -6.92 5.44 40.16
N ARG A 560 -6.03 4.69 40.83
CA ARG A 560 -6.28 4.15 42.17
C ARG A 560 -6.39 5.24 43.25
N GLU A 561 -5.63 6.32 43.11
CA GLU A 561 -5.64 7.45 44.06
C GLU A 561 -6.90 8.31 43.94
N ILE A 562 -7.42 8.53 42.72
CA ILE A 562 -8.52 9.47 42.46
C ILE A 562 -9.90 8.80 42.39
N PHE A 563 -9.99 7.48 42.17
CA PHE A 563 -11.24 6.77 42.02
C PHE A 563 -11.53 5.90 43.27
N PRO A 564 -12.67 6.09 43.95
CA PRO A 564 -12.96 5.38 45.18
C PRO A 564 -13.36 3.90 44.96
N GLY A 565 -13.76 3.53 43.77
CA GLY A 565 -14.22 2.20 43.40
C GLY A 565 -13.13 1.28 42.89
N GLU A 566 -13.53 0.26 42.11
CA GLU A 566 -12.62 -0.72 41.51
C GLU A 566 -11.91 -0.13 40.28
N VAL A 567 -10.58 -0.38 40.23
CA VAL A 567 -9.71 0.08 39.14
C VAL A 567 -9.08 -1.12 38.48
N PHE A 568 -9.20 -1.15 37.14
CA PHE A 568 -8.64 -2.18 36.31
C PHE A 568 -7.63 -1.57 35.32
N VAL A 569 -6.64 -2.37 34.92
CA VAL A 569 -5.64 -1.96 33.90
C VAL A 569 -5.84 -2.76 32.63
N LEU A 570 -5.82 -2.07 31.49
CA LEU A 570 -5.84 -2.67 30.17
C LEU A 570 -4.78 -2.05 29.27
N GLY A 571 -4.06 -2.88 28.51
CA GLY A 571 -3.08 -2.48 27.49
C GLY A 571 -1.64 -2.84 27.86
N GLY A 572 -0.81 -2.97 26.82
CA GLY A 572 0.59 -3.39 26.93
C GLY A 572 0.81 -4.86 26.63
N GLY A 573 -0.26 -5.63 26.48
CA GLY A 573 -0.22 -7.05 26.08
C GLY A 573 0.05 -8.01 27.23
N ARG A 574 -0.23 -9.28 26.98
CA ARG A 574 -0.10 -10.41 27.90
C ARG A 574 1.38 -10.69 28.18
N GLY A 575 1.69 -11.05 29.44
CA GLY A 575 3.06 -11.42 29.85
C GLY A 575 4.01 -10.26 30.06
N ALA A 576 3.59 -9.01 29.88
CA ALA A 576 4.39 -7.85 30.27
C ALA A 576 4.36 -7.74 31.80
N ARG A 577 5.48 -8.14 32.48
CA ARG A 577 5.60 -7.96 33.93
C ARG A 577 5.44 -6.47 34.28
N ARG A 578 4.47 -6.16 35.14
CA ARG A 578 4.13 -4.82 35.62
C ARG A 578 3.98 -4.83 37.10
N GLU A 579 4.50 -3.80 37.75
CA GLU A 579 4.21 -3.51 39.13
C GLU A 579 2.96 -2.63 39.14
N LEU A 580 1.85 -3.19 39.61
CA LEU A 580 0.59 -2.47 39.79
C LEU A 580 0.34 -2.13 41.23
N PRO A 581 -0.34 -1.00 41.54
CA PRO A 581 -0.75 -0.65 42.90
C PRO A 581 -1.63 -1.72 43.50
N ALA A 582 -1.60 -1.82 44.85
CA ALA A 582 -2.44 -2.76 45.59
C ALA A 582 -3.93 -2.49 45.28
N GLY A 583 -4.68 -3.57 45.02
CA GLY A 583 -6.12 -3.50 44.71
C GLY A 583 -6.44 -3.10 43.24
N VAL A 584 -5.44 -3.03 42.38
CA VAL A 584 -5.64 -2.85 40.90
C VAL A 584 -5.49 -4.21 40.23
N VAL A 585 -6.42 -4.56 39.36
CA VAL A 585 -6.43 -5.84 38.63
C VAL A 585 -5.96 -5.63 37.18
N ASP A 586 -5.02 -6.46 36.72
CA ASP A 586 -4.57 -6.47 35.32
C ASP A 586 -5.49 -7.34 34.47
N MET A 587 -6.27 -6.72 33.60
CA MET A 587 -7.17 -7.45 32.71
C MET A 587 -6.42 -8.27 31.64
N GLU A 588 -5.14 -7.95 31.36
CA GLU A 588 -4.33 -8.74 30.41
C GLU A 588 -3.92 -10.11 30.96
N GLU A 589 -3.96 -10.29 32.28
CA GLU A 589 -3.68 -11.58 32.97
C GLU A 589 -4.91 -12.51 33.04
N ILE A 590 -6.10 -11.99 32.70
CA ILE A 590 -7.32 -12.81 32.64
C ILE A 590 -7.24 -13.72 31.42
N GLU A 591 -7.37 -15.06 31.64
CA GLU A 591 -7.41 -16.05 30.57
C GLU A 591 -8.80 -16.05 29.92
N PRO A 592 -8.94 -15.57 28.67
CA PRO A 592 -10.26 -15.44 28.03
C PRO A 592 -10.97 -16.78 27.86
N ASP A 593 -10.21 -17.86 27.60
CA ASP A 593 -10.81 -19.19 27.38
C ASP A 593 -11.29 -19.87 28.66
N ALA A 594 -10.84 -19.39 29.82
CA ALA A 594 -11.34 -19.83 31.11
C ALA A 594 -12.66 -19.15 31.52
N VAL A 595 -13.04 -18.05 30.87
CA VAL A 595 -14.23 -17.27 31.19
C VAL A 595 -15.46 -17.84 30.48
N LYS A 596 -16.44 -18.32 31.27
CA LYS A 596 -17.74 -18.74 30.71
C LYS A 596 -18.65 -17.54 30.57
N LEU A 597 -19.19 -17.38 29.36
CA LEU A 597 -20.19 -16.33 29.09
C LEU A 597 -21.47 -16.62 29.89
N PRO A 598 -21.98 -15.66 30.67
CA PRO A 598 -23.19 -15.85 31.45
C PRO A 598 -24.45 -15.86 30.57
N ALA A 599 -25.54 -16.43 31.10
CA ALA A 599 -26.80 -16.56 30.32
C ALA A 599 -27.44 -15.21 29.92
N TRP A 600 -27.12 -14.13 30.63
CA TRP A 600 -27.60 -12.79 30.27
C TRP A 600 -26.82 -12.14 29.11
N TYR A 601 -25.62 -12.64 28.79
CA TYR A 601 -24.80 -12.05 27.73
C TYR A 601 -25.42 -12.24 26.35
N GLN A 602 -25.60 -11.13 25.66
CA GLN A 602 -25.97 -11.07 24.25
C GLN A 602 -25.01 -10.12 23.57
N ALA A 603 -24.35 -10.57 22.50
CA ALA A 603 -23.44 -9.73 21.74
C ALA A 603 -24.21 -8.61 21.03
N ASN A 604 -23.64 -7.37 21.10
CA ASN A 604 -24.17 -6.20 20.41
C ASN A 604 -25.69 -5.97 20.63
N PRO A 605 -26.18 -5.87 21.87
CA PRO A 605 -27.61 -5.69 22.15
C PRO A 605 -28.09 -4.29 21.79
N GLY A 606 -27.17 -3.34 21.64
CA GLY A 606 -27.46 -1.90 21.50
C GLY A 606 -28.31 -1.55 20.32
N ARG A 607 -29.39 -0.78 20.59
CA ARG A 607 -30.26 -0.18 19.57
C ARG A 607 -29.90 1.27 19.36
N ALA A 608 -30.37 1.87 18.29
CA ALA A 608 -30.09 3.26 17.92
C ALA A 608 -30.38 4.26 19.05
N ARG A 609 -31.48 4.07 19.78
CA ARG A 609 -31.85 4.92 20.94
C ARG A 609 -30.97 4.73 22.18
N ASP A 610 -30.27 3.59 22.28
CA ASP A 610 -29.52 3.26 23.48
C ASP A 610 -28.22 4.07 23.58
N LEU A 611 -27.78 4.33 24.82
CA LEU A 611 -26.56 5.08 25.08
C LEU A 611 -25.33 4.25 24.70
N ALA A 612 -24.50 4.80 23.81
CA ALA A 612 -23.25 4.17 23.36
C ALA A 612 -22.07 4.55 24.25
N MET A 613 -21.96 5.84 24.54
CA MET A 613 -20.86 6.43 25.33
C MET A 613 -21.26 7.75 25.95
N ILE A 614 -20.51 8.19 26.96
CA ILE A 614 -20.57 9.51 27.54
C ILE A 614 -19.22 10.17 27.28
N ILE A 615 -19.20 11.37 26.73
CA ILE A 615 -17.99 12.17 26.54
C ILE A 615 -17.96 13.23 27.61
N ILE A 616 -16.88 13.28 28.38
CA ILE A 616 -16.67 14.32 29.38
C ILE A 616 -16.02 15.53 28.71
N SER A 617 -16.65 16.70 28.85
CA SER A 617 -16.06 17.98 28.46
C SER A 617 -15.85 18.87 29.68
N ALA A 618 -14.83 19.73 29.63
CA ALA A 618 -14.57 20.70 30.69
C ALA A 618 -15.36 21.98 30.46
N ALA A 619 -16.08 22.47 31.44
CA ALA A 619 -16.71 23.79 31.48
C ALA A 619 -16.13 24.58 32.66
N GLY A 620 -14.96 25.19 32.44
CA GLY A 620 -14.13 25.73 33.49
C GLY A 620 -13.60 24.60 34.41
N GLU A 621 -13.88 24.67 35.70
CA GLU A 621 -13.51 23.67 36.70
C GLU A 621 -14.56 22.54 36.87
N LYS A 622 -15.66 22.57 36.12
CA LYS A 622 -16.72 21.59 36.20
C LYS A 622 -16.75 20.66 35.01
N ALA A 623 -17.05 19.40 35.24
CA ALA A 623 -17.28 18.42 34.22
C ALA A 623 -18.71 18.54 33.65
N ARG A 624 -18.86 18.25 32.36
CA ARG A 624 -20.14 18.12 31.70
C ARG A 624 -20.20 16.76 31.02
N ALA A 625 -21.14 15.92 31.36
CA ALA A 625 -21.38 14.61 30.78
C ALA A 625 -22.27 14.74 29.53
N LEU A 626 -21.70 14.49 28.35
CA LEU A 626 -22.40 14.53 27.07
C LEU A 626 -22.82 13.13 26.65
N HIS A 627 -24.12 12.86 26.61
CA HIS A 627 -24.69 11.56 26.31
C HIS A 627 -24.75 11.31 24.80
N ILE A 628 -24.13 10.27 24.32
CA ILE A 628 -24.06 9.88 22.91
C ILE A 628 -24.79 8.55 22.71
N THR A 629 -25.89 8.58 21.95
CA THR A 629 -26.60 7.36 21.54
C THR A 629 -25.90 6.66 20.37
N ASN A 630 -26.23 5.37 20.15
CA ASN A 630 -25.76 4.64 18.99
C ASN A 630 -26.19 5.29 17.67
N HIS A 631 -27.39 5.88 17.62
CA HIS A 631 -27.85 6.66 16.48
C HIS A 631 -26.92 7.82 16.18
N ARG A 632 -26.55 8.60 17.20
CA ARG A 632 -25.67 9.76 17.04
C ARG A 632 -24.27 9.35 16.59
N TRP A 633 -23.75 8.24 17.15
CA TRP A 633 -22.48 7.68 16.67
C TRP A 633 -22.58 7.29 15.20
N ALA A 634 -23.63 6.55 14.80
CA ALA A 634 -23.84 6.11 13.43
C ALA A 634 -23.96 7.31 12.47
N PHE A 635 -24.75 8.33 12.84
CA PHE A 635 -24.90 9.54 12.05
C PHE A 635 -23.54 10.23 11.80
N SER A 636 -22.72 10.34 12.83
CA SER A 636 -21.37 10.93 12.70
C SER A 636 -20.45 10.07 11.84
N ALA A 637 -20.41 8.75 12.05
CA ALA A 637 -19.53 7.83 11.34
C ALA A 637 -19.87 7.72 9.84
N TYR A 638 -21.12 7.39 9.52
CA TYR A 638 -21.58 7.26 8.13
C TYR A 638 -21.61 8.61 7.40
N GLY A 639 -22.02 9.68 8.09
CA GLY A 639 -22.04 11.02 7.53
C GLY A 639 -20.65 11.54 7.19
N ALA A 640 -19.66 11.38 8.08
CA ALA A 640 -18.28 11.77 7.83
C ALA A 640 -17.64 10.90 6.75
N GLY A 641 -17.89 9.58 6.76
CA GLY A 641 -17.40 8.67 5.72
C GLY A 641 -17.96 8.99 4.33
N ALA A 642 -19.23 9.39 4.25
CA ALA A 642 -19.85 9.81 2.99
C ALA A 642 -19.32 11.19 2.53
N ALA A 643 -19.23 12.18 3.43
CA ALA A 643 -18.75 13.51 3.10
C ALA A 643 -17.27 13.52 2.65
N ALA A 644 -16.42 12.71 3.30
CA ALA A 644 -15.01 12.54 2.93
C ALA A 644 -14.81 11.54 1.78
N THR A 645 -15.88 10.98 1.21
CA THR A 645 -15.84 9.98 0.12
C THR A 645 -14.87 8.82 0.41
N LEU A 646 -14.87 8.34 1.67
CA LEU A 646 -13.96 7.27 2.08
C LEU A 646 -14.26 5.96 1.39
N THR A 647 -13.22 5.23 1.05
CA THR A 647 -13.28 3.89 0.46
C THR A 647 -12.34 2.94 1.19
N ALA A 648 -12.40 1.65 0.89
CA ALA A 648 -11.47 0.66 1.44
C ALA A 648 -10.01 0.87 0.99
N LYS A 649 -9.75 1.72 0.01
CA LYS A 649 -8.39 2.09 -0.44
C LYS A 649 -7.75 3.13 0.48
N ASP A 650 -8.57 3.92 1.17
CA ASP A 650 -8.10 5.04 1.98
C ASP A 650 -7.43 4.58 3.27
N THR A 651 -6.49 5.39 3.73
CA THR A 651 -5.93 5.33 5.06
C THR A 651 -6.21 6.65 5.75
N VAL A 652 -7.01 6.60 6.80
CA VAL A 652 -7.36 7.76 7.63
C VAL A 652 -6.28 7.94 8.71
N TYR A 653 -5.61 9.09 8.73
CA TYR A 653 -4.68 9.43 9.80
C TYR A 653 -5.41 10.10 10.95
N CYS A 654 -5.43 9.44 12.11
CA CYS A 654 -6.08 9.90 13.33
C CYS A 654 -5.04 10.35 14.36
N CYS A 655 -4.79 11.65 14.43
CA CYS A 655 -4.01 12.30 15.48
C CYS A 655 -4.89 13.08 16.48
N LEU A 656 -6.21 13.02 16.32
CA LEU A 656 -7.18 13.60 17.22
C LEU A 656 -7.37 12.75 18.48
N PRO A 657 -7.61 13.37 19.66
CA PRO A 657 -7.81 12.63 20.88
C PRO A 657 -9.00 11.66 20.82
N LEU A 658 -8.80 10.41 21.23
CA LEU A 658 -9.84 9.39 21.20
C LEU A 658 -10.92 9.58 22.27
N HIS A 659 -10.67 10.36 23.31
CA HIS A 659 -11.69 10.76 24.29
C HIS A 659 -12.62 11.87 23.77
N HIS A 660 -12.36 12.41 22.60
CA HIS A 660 -13.18 13.46 21.96
C HIS A 660 -13.98 12.88 20.78
N ALA A 661 -15.17 13.43 20.54
CA ALA A 661 -16.05 13.01 19.44
C ALA A 661 -15.37 13.00 18.06
N ALA A 662 -14.53 14.02 17.77
CA ALA A 662 -13.80 14.12 16.52
C ALA A 662 -12.84 12.93 16.29
N GLY A 663 -12.21 12.41 17.36
CA GLY A 663 -11.38 11.20 17.29
C GLY A 663 -12.22 9.93 17.12
N THR A 664 -13.04 9.59 18.13
CA THR A 664 -13.72 8.28 18.18
C THR A 664 -14.92 8.18 17.24
N MET A 665 -15.76 9.22 17.12
CA MET A 665 -16.97 9.12 16.31
C MET A 665 -16.72 9.48 14.84
N VAL A 666 -15.96 10.57 14.59
CA VAL A 666 -15.74 11.08 13.23
C VAL A 666 -14.58 10.33 12.56
N SER A 667 -13.37 10.44 13.10
CA SER A 667 -12.17 9.87 12.45
C SER A 667 -12.20 8.33 12.45
N VAL A 668 -12.30 7.72 13.63
CA VAL A 668 -12.34 6.25 13.77
C VAL A 668 -13.63 5.67 13.19
N GLY A 669 -14.78 6.25 13.53
CA GLY A 669 -16.07 5.77 13.06
C GLY A 669 -16.19 5.79 11.53
N SER A 670 -15.74 6.87 10.87
CA SER A 670 -15.80 6.95 9.41
C SER A 670 -14.88 5.95 8.72
N ALA A 671 -13.67 5.74 9.25
CA ALA A 671 -12.76 4.71 8.74
C ALA A 671 -13.40 3.31 8.85
N LEU A 672 -13.93 2.97 10.03
CA LEU A 672 -14.58 1.69 10.30
C LEU A 672 -15.74 1.39 9.34
N VAL A 673 -16.71 2.28 9.26
CA VAL A 673 -17.91 2.05 8.41
C VAL A 673 -17.61 2.08 6.91
N SER A 674 -16.43 2.55 6.54
CA SER A 674 -15.96 2.61 5.16
C SER A 674 -15.08 1.42 4.76
N GLY A 675 -14.71 0.56 5.72
CA GLY A 675 -13.72 -0.49 5.47
C GLY A 675 -12.33 0.07 5.17
N ALA A 676 -12.07 1.35 5.53
CA ALA A 676 -10.80 2.01 5.35
C ALA A 676 -9.81 1.63 6.45
N ARG A 677 -8.52 1.85 6.19
CA ARG A 677 -7.48 1.73 7.22
C ARG A 677 -7.46 2.95 8.14
N LEU A 678 -7.06 2.73 9.37
CA LEU A 678 -6.90 3.78 10.38
C LEU A 678 -5.45 3.80 10.86
N ALA A 679 -4.72 4.86 10.55
CA ALA A 679 -3.40 5.11 11.12
C ALA A 679 -3.54 5.92 12.40
N LEU A 680 -3.26 5.30 13.55
CA LEU A 680 -3.33 5.93 14.86
C LEU A 680 -2.02 6.61 15.21
N ALA A 681 -2.07 7.87 15.62
CA ALA A 681 -0.97 8.59 16.24
C ALA A 681 -1.17 8.72 17.75
N GLU A 682 -0.10 8.86 18.52
CA GLU A 682 -0.20 9.16 19.98
C GLU A 682 -0.74 10.57 20.24
N GLY A 683 -0.68 11.43 19.23
CA GLY A 683 -1.15 12.80 19.24
C GLY A 683 -0.62 13.52 18.01
N PHE A 684 -0.95 14.79 17.86
CA PHE A 684 -0.44 15.61 16.77
C PHE A 684 0.94 16.19 17.11
N SER A 685 1.90 16.03 16.19
CA SER A 685 3.21 16.69 16.20
C SER A 685 3.54 17.16 14.78
N PRO A 686 3.72 18.48 14.55
CA PRO A 686 4.07 18.99 13.22
C PRO A 686 5.43 18.47 12.72
N GLU A 687 6.34 18.12 13.64
CA GLU A 687 7.69 17.62 13.32
C GLU A 687 7.68 16.22 12.72
N THR A 688 6.75 15.35 13.16
CA THR A 688 6.68 13.95 12.72
C THR A 688 5.55 13.69 11.75
N PHE A 689 4.65 14.64 11.56
CA PHE A 689 3.41 14.49 10.79
C PHE A 689 3.64 13.95 9.37
N TRP A 690 4.54 14.58 8.61
CA TRP A 690 4.78 14.19 7.23
C TRP A 690 5.46 12.82 7.10
N GLN A 691 6.38 12.52 8.00
CA GLN A 691 7.05 11.21 8.03
C GLN A 691 6.05 10.09 8.38
N GLU A 692 5.18 10.31 9.37
CA GLU A 692 4.16 9.34 9.76
C GLU A 692 3.10 9.15 8.66
N THR A 693 2.60 10.23 8.08
CA THR A 693 1.58 10.14 7.01
C THR A 693 2.10 9.41 5.80
N ARG A 694 3.38 9.59 5.44
CA ARG A 694 4.02 8.80 4.39
C ARG A 694 4.21 7.35 4.78
N ARG A 695 4.71 7.08 5.97
CA ARG A 695 4.93 5.71 6.45
C ARG A 695 3.65 4.90 6.41
N TYR A 696 2.55 5.49 6.82
CA TYR A 696 1.25 4.81 6.85
C TYR A 696 0.48 4.91 5.53
N GLY A 697 0.96 5.67 4.55
CA GLY A 697 0.24 5.92 3.30
C GLY A 697 -1.10 6.62 3.54
N ALA A 698 -1.11 7.61 4.43
CA ALA A 698 -2.31 8.33 4.82
C ALA A 698 -2.87 9.16 3.65
N THR A 699 -4.12 8.92 3.27
CA THR A 699 -4.79 9.62 2.18
C THR A 699 -5.78 10.68 2.67
N VAL A 700 -6.27 10.53 3.91
CA VAL A 700 -7.22 11.46 4.54
C VAL A 700 -6.77 11.77 5.96
N VAL A 701 -6.79 13.05 6.30
CA VAL A 701 -6.45 13.56 7.64
C VAL A 701 -7.66 14.27 8.22
N PHE A 702 -8.14 13.80 9.38
CA PHE A 702 -9.11 14.58 10.15
C PHE A 702 -8.37 15.55 11.08
N TYR A 703 -8.68 16.83 10.99
CA TYR A 703 -7.96 17.92 11.67
C TYR A 703 -8.83 18.76 12.62
N ALA A 704 -8.19 19.46 13.52
CA ALA A 704 -8.66 20.67 14.14
C ALA A 704 -7.88 21.87 13.53
N GLY A 705 -8.51 23.03 13.38
CA GLY A 705 -7.92 24.17 12.67
C GLY A 705 -6.57 24.62 13.19
N GLU A 706 -6.32 24.51 14.47
CA GLU A 706 -5.03 24.81 15.10
C GLU A 706 -3.90 23.90 14.60
N MET A 707 -4.18 22.61 14.33
CA MET A 707 -3.20 21.68 13.75
C MET A 707 -2.74 22.15 12.37
N CYS A 708 -3.69 22.56 11.53
CA CYS A 708 -3.37 23.06 10.19
C CYS A 708 -2.54 24.34 10.26
N ARG A 709 -2.80 25.22 11.23
CA ARG A 709 -1.98 26.41 11.47
C ARG A 709 -0.55 26.03 11.84
N GLN A 710 -0.37 25.10 12.76
CA GLN A 710 0.96 24.62 13.17
C GLN A 710 1.70 23.96 12.00
N LEU A 711 1.03 23.20 11.13
CA LEU A 711 1.65 22.61 9.95
C LEU A 711 2.17 23.66 8.96
N VAL A 712 1.36 24.71 8.67
CA VAL A 712 1.80 25.75 7.74
C VAL A 712 2.85 26.69 8.33
N ASP A 713 2.97 26.75 9.65
CA ASP A 713 3.99 27.54 10.37
C ASP A 713 5.27 26.71 10.65
N ALA A 714 5.23 25.38 10.54
CA ALA A 714 6.38 24.51 10.77
C ALA A 714 7.48 24.70 9.72
N PRO A 715 8.76 24.41 10.06
CA PRO A 715 9.84 24.35 9.07
C PRO A 715 9.53 23.41 7.91
N HIS A 716 10.17 23.64 6.75
CA HIS A 716 10.02 22.76 5.61
C HIS A 716 10.60 21.38 5.89
N ASP A 717 9.82 20.33 5.55
CA ASP A 717 10.23 18.92 5.62
C ASP A 717 10.29 18.32 4.20
N ARG A 718 11.31 17.51 3.93
CA ARG A 718 11.44 16.82 2.62
C ARG A 718 10.27 15.91 2.32
N SER A 719 9.62 15.37 3.36
CA SER A 719 8.49 14.45 3.23
C SER A 719 7.16 15.18 2.95
N GLU A 720 7.10 16.52 3.04
CA GLU A 720 5.87 17.28 2.75
C GLU A 720 5.57 17.43 1.26
N THR A 721 6.58 17.24 0.40
CA THR A 721 6.39 17.33 -1.06
C THR A 721 5.89 16.00 -1.63
N ARG A 722 4.93 16.02 -2.55
CA ARG A 722 4.38 14.82 -3.22
C ARG A 722 3.86 13.78 -2.21
N HIS A 723 3.23 14.22 -1.11
CA HIS A 723 2.62 13.34 -0.11
C HIS A 723 1.35 12.65 -0.65
N PRO A 724 0.89 11.53 -0.04
CA PRO A 724 -0.29 10.79 -0.51
C PRO A 724 -1.64 11.40 -0.06
N ILE A 725 -1.63 12.43 0.78
CA ILE A 725 -2.86 13.01 1.33
C ILE A 725 -3.66 13.67 0.21
N ARG A 726 -4.89 13.21 -0.01
CA ARG A 726 -5.86 13.77 -0.95
C ARG A 726 -6.85 14.74 -0.30
N LEU A 727 -7.08 14.60 1.02
CA LEU A 727 -8.11 15.35 1.72
C LEU A 727 -7.71 15.66 3.16
N PHE A 728 -7.85 16.93 3.52
CA PHE A 728 -7.96 17.41 4.91
C PHE A 728 -9.44 17.62 5.24
N ALA A 729 -9.96 16.93 6.25
CA ALA A 729 -11.35 17.02 6.69
C ALA A 729 -11.41 17.44 8.16
N GLY A 730 -12.15 18.47 8.50
CA GLY A 730 -12.17 18.92 9.88
C GLY A 730 -12.96 20.19 10.13
N SER A 731 -12.60 20.85 11.21
CA SER A 731 -13.29 22.04 11.69
C SER A 731 -12.31 23.12 12.16
N GLY A 732 -12.64 24.38 11.88
CA GLY A 732 -11.93 25.54 12.39
C GLY A 732 -10.76 26.01 11.53
N MET A 733 -10.69 25.65 10.26
CA MET A 733 -9.66 26.13 9.35
C MET A 733 -10.00 27.54 8.87
N ARG A 734 -9.22 28.51 9.31
CA ARG A 734 -9.35 29.90 8.89
C ARG A 734 -8.97 30.06 7.41
N ARG A 735 -9.56 31.06 6.74
CA ARG A 735 -9.34 31.31 5.31
C ARG A 735 -7.87 31.52 4.94
N ASP A 736 -7.10 32.21 5.78
CA ASP A 736 -5.67 32.46 5.57
C ASP A 736 -4.85 31.18 5.70
N VAL A 737 -5.17 30.34 6.68
CA VAL A 737 -4.53 29.02 6.88
C VAL A 737 -4.86 28.09 5.71
N TRP A 738 -6.11 28.04 5.27
CA TRP A 738 -6.54 27.24 4.12
C TRP A 738 -5.74 27.59 2.85
N ARG A 739 -5.61 28.89 2.54
CA ARG A 739 -4.84 29.31 1.37
C ARG A 739 -3.38 28.89 1.48
N ARG A 740 -2.71 29.15 2.62
CA ARG A 740 -1.31 28.75 2.85
C ARG A 740 -1.12 27.25 2.79
N LEU A 741 -2.08 26.48 3.30
CA LEU A 741 -2.05 25.02 3.24
C LEU A 741 -2.09 24.53 1.77
N SER A 742 -2.99 25.08 0.96
CA SER A 742 -3.10 24.71 -0.46
C SER A 742 -1.87 25.17 -1.28
N GLU A 743 -1.30 26.33 -0.96
CA GLU A 743 -0.10 26.84 -1.62
C GLU A 743 1.16 26.04 -1.27
N ARG A 744 1.30 25.61 -0.01
CA ARG A 744 2.50 24.93 0.47
C ARG A 744 2.49 23.43 0.15
N PHE A 745 1.37 22.76 0.36
CA PHE A 745 1.27 21.30 0.28
C PHE A 745 0.65 20.81 -1.03
N GLY A 746 0.42 21.72 -1.99
CA GLY A 746 -0.07 21.37 -3.33
C GLY A 746 -1.57 21.07 -3.40
N PRO A 747 -2.03 20.44 -4.48
CA PRO A 747 -3.45 20.23 -4.71
C PRO A 747 -4.02 19.20 -3.73
N VAL A 748 -4.56 19.69 -2.61
CA VAL A 748 -5.27 18.88 -1.59
C VAL A 748 -6.70 19.37 -1.46
N GLY A 749 -7.64 18.43 -1.35
CA GLY A 749 -9.02 18.75 -1.00
C GLY A 749 -9.12 19.21 0.46
N VAL A 750 -10.04 20.13 0.74
CA VAL A 750 -10.37 20.54 2.10
C VAL A 750 -11.88 20.43 2.29
N LEU A 751 -12.28 19.61 3.26
CA LEU A 751 -13.65 19.47 3.73
C LEU A 751 -13.77 20.16 5.09
N GLU A 752 -14.31 21.38 5.09
CA GLU A 752 -14.60 22.08 6.34
C GLU A 752 -16.02 21.77 6.79
N PHE A 753 -16.21 21.47 8.07
CA PHE A 753 -17.53 21.25 8.63
C PHE A 753 -17.65 21.83 10.05
N TYR A 754 -18.85 22.17 10.45
CA TYR A 754 -19.19 22.47 11.83
C TYR A 754 -20.06 21.37 12.40
N ALA A 755 -19.64 20.83 13.53
CA ALA A 755 -20.45 19.93 14.34
C ALA A 755 -20.11 20.16 15.82
N SER A 756 -21.11 20.07 16.68
CA SER A 756 -20.92 20.18 18.12
C SER A 756 -21.41 18.91 18.82
N THR A 757 -20.70 18.48 19.85
CA THR A 757 -21.15 17.38 20.69
C THR A 757 -22.42 17.70 21.50
N GLU A 758 -22.72 18.99 21.65
CA GLU A 758 -23.88 19.50 22.39
C GLU A 758 -25.13 19.71 21.53
N THR A 759 -24.98 19.79 20.21
CA THR A 759 -26.09 20.05 19.26
C THR A 759 -26.18 18.94 18.20
N HIS A 760 -27.34 18.88 17.51
CA HIS A 760 -27.55 17.97 16.39
C HIS A 760 -27.35 18.66 15.02
N ALA A 761 -26.90 19.91 15.02
CA ALA A 761 -26.66 20.66 13.80
C ALA A 761 -25.29 20.29 13.19
N VAL A 762 -25.27 19.97 11.91
CA VAL A 762 -24.07 19.76 11.12
C VAL A 762 -24.13 20.63 9.87
N LEU A 763 -23.12 21.48 9.69
CA LEU A 763 -22.90 22.26 8.48
C LEU A 763 -21.65 21.75 7.80
N ALA A 764 -21.65 21.62 6.48
CA ALA A 764 -20.47 21.19 5.74
C ALA A 764 -20.27 21.97 4.44
N ASN A 765 -19.02 22.34 4.19
CA ASN A 765 -18.52 22.88 2.93
C ASN A 765 -17.94 21.71 2.10
N ALA A 766 -18.83 20.82 1.68
CA ALA A 766 -18.44 19.57 1.04
C ALA A 766 -17.73 19.74 -0.32
N SER A 767 -18.02 20.85 -1.03
CA SER A 767 -17.35 21.14 -2.30
C SER A 767 -15.95 21.73 -2.14
N GLY A 768 -15.59 22.24 -0.93
CA GLY A 768 -14.32 22.93 -0.70
C GLY A 768 -14.12 24.23 -1.51
N GLN A 769 -15.14 24.67 -2.25
CA GLN A 769 -15.01 25.78 -3.20
C GLN A 769 -14.90 27.16 -2.55
N LYS A 770 -15.41 27.32 -1.33
CA LYS A 770 -15.41 28.61 -0.64
C LYS A 770 -14.52 28.54 0.60
N ALA A 771 -13.25 28.90 0.43
CA ALA A 771 -12.30 28.92 1.53
C ALA A 771 -12.77 29.82 2.69
N GLY A 772 -12.76 29.27 3.92
CA GLY A 772 -13.20 29.92 5.14
C GLY A 772 -14.72 29.95 5.38
N ALA A 773 -15.50 29.27 4.52
CA ALA A 773 -16.93 29.07 4.77
C ALA A 773 -17.15 27.75 5.51
N VAL A 774 -18.06 27.76 6.47
CA VAL A 774 -18.47 26.57 7.25
C VAL A 774 -19.35 25.63 6.44
N GLY A 775 -20.05 26.15 5.42
CA GLY A 775 -20.89 25.38 4.51
C GLY A 775 -22.39 25.50 4.76
N SER A 776 -23.14 24.54 4.24
CA SER A 776 -24.59 24.46 4.34
C SER A 776 -25.04 23.33 5.28
N PRO A 777 -26.26 23.39 5.85
CA PRO A 777 -26.79 22.32 6.69
C PRO A 777 -26.81 20.98 5.94
N MET A 778 -26.31 19.94 6.60
CA MET A 778 -26.32 18.60 6.03
C MET A 778 -27.71 17.97 6.08
N PRO A 779 -28.12 17.21 5.05
CA PRO A 779 -29.38 16.47 5.08
C PRO A 779 -29.48 15.55 6.29
N GLY A 780 -30.61 15.60 7.01
CA GLY A 780 -30.84 14.80 8.23
C GLY A 780 -30.31 15.46 9.52
N SER A 781 -29.60 16.60 9.45
CA SER A 781 -29.26 17.40 10.63
C SER A 781 -30.43 18.27 11.08
N SER A 782 -30.32 18.83 12.30
CA SER A 782 -31.30 19.80 12.81
C SER A 782 -31.39 21.05 11.93
N ARG A 783 -32.55 21.68 11.90
CA ARG A 783 -32.75 22.96 11.20
C ARG A 783 -31.85 24.00 11.83
N VAL A 784 -31.17 24.77 10.99
CA VAL A 784 -30.27 25.84 11.38
C VAL A 784 -30.80 27.15 10.84
N ALA A 785 -30.81 28.19 11.67
CA ALA A 785 -31.14 29.54 11.29
C ALA A 785 -30.11 30.51 11.85
N LEU A 786 -29.86 31.60 11.13
CA LEU A 786 -29.00 32.68 11.58
C LEU A 786 -29.83 33.72 12.28
N ALA A 787 -29.40 34.14 13.45
CA ALA A 787 -30.05 35.22 14.20
C ALA A 787 -29.06 36.35 14.46
N ARG A 788 -29.57 37.58 14.57
CA ARG A 788 -28.77 38.75 14.91
C ARG A 788 -28.21 38.61 16.32
N PHE A 789 -26.96 38.99 16.46
CA PHE A 789 -26.21 38.91 17.71
C PHE A 789 -25.69 40.31 18.03
N ASP A 790 -25.95 40.77 19.25
CA ASP A 790 -25.39 42.02 19.77
C ASP A 790 -24.02 41.73 20.38
N THR A 791 -22.98 42.28 19.82
CA THR A 791 -21.59 42.05 20.25
C THR A 791 -21.25 42.83 21.54
N GLU A 792 -22.02 43.88 21.92
CA GLU A 792 -21.78 44.66 23.13
C GLU A 792 -22.37 43.95 24.37
N SER A 793 -23.60 43.45 24.25
CA SER A 793 -24.24 42.68 25.34
C SER A 793 -23.91 41.20 25.33
N ALA A 794 -23.26 40.69 24.27
CA ALA A 794 -23.02 39.29 24.02
C ALA A 794 -24.28 38.40 24.04
N GLU A 795 -25.41 38.96 23.56
CA GLU A 795 -26.70 38.27 23.52
C GLU A 795 -27.33 38.22 22.14
N LEU A 796 -28.22 37.25 21.92
CA LEU A 796 -29.06 37.21 20.73
C LEU A 796 -30.12 38.29 20.78
N MET A 797 -30.19 39.12 19.74
CA MET A 797 -31.23 40.14 19.63
C MET A 797 -32.63 39.50 19.50
N ARG A 798 -33.55 39.96 20.39
CA ARG A 798 -34.92 39.44 20.43
C ARG A 798 -35.92 40.54 20.06
N GLY A 799 -36.96 40.18 19.34
CA GLY A 799 -38.09 41.07 19.06
C GLY A 799 -39.06 41.15 20.23
N ALA A 800 -40.13 41.98 20.07
CA ALA A 800 -41.15 42.24 21.09
C ALA A 800 -41.87 40.96 21.59
N GLY A 801 -41.87 39.87 20.83
CA GLY A 801 -42.41 38.55 21.21
C GLY A 801 -41.40 37.61 21.85
N GLY A 802 -40.19 38.07 22.21
CA GLY A 802 -39.13 37.21 22.79
C GLY A 802 -38.42 36.28 21.80
N LEU A 803 -38.83 36.24 20.55
CA LEU A 803 -38.20 35.42 19.50
C LEU A 803 -36.93 36.10 18.98
N CYS A 804 -35.90 35.31 18.64
CA CYS A 804 -34.68 35.82 18.03
C CYS A 804 -34.99 36.50 16.68
N ILE A 805 -34.33 37.61 16.42
CA ILE A 805 -34.46 38.33 15.15
C ILE A 805 -33.59 37.64 14.11
N PRO A 806 -34.14 37.12 12.98
CA PRO A 806 -33.33 36.48 11.94
C PRO A 806 -32.40 37.45 11.24
N CYS A 807 -31.26 36.95 10.73
CA CYS A 807 -30.32 37.72 9.92
C CYS A 807 -30.86 37.93 8.53
#